data_b0907d439aba09ca1b3afb867ab34bc0
#
_entry.id   b0907d439aba09ca1b3afb867ab34bc0
#
_cell.length_a   1.000
_cell.length_b   1.000
_cell.length_c   1.000
_cell.angle_alpha   90.00
_cell.angle_beta   90.00
_cell.angle_gamma   90.00
#
_symmetry.space_group_name_H-M   'P 1'
#
loop_
_entity.id
_entity.type
_entity.pdbx_description
1 polymer ?
#
loop_
_entity_poly.entity_id
_entity_poly.type
_entity_poly.pdbx_seq_one_letter_code
_entity_poly.pdbx_strand_id
1 'polypeptide(L)'
;MDKKLLKYWKNCLLDAERKNRSLKKEARITLRIGDKIPEFILRKDIPLLFSKEKQKEKDEKRKVQIAPCVLLPEYENGWASKQNTPDYPFLITVTLLPDGTFQVCDNKAERVPVFVRMFLEPNARNDRTIASLSNVDRLLSEFDTEETDWKKYWAACETLFRNATGLTFREMNYADKPEIVVVKAPGRGMAQKIINLYDKLLESKASHPLLELLIRKKQETLLPVPNKQHVYCNKEHWAQMSGEFPLSVSQRETLAMYTEPDSSDIFAVNGPPGTGKTTFLQTVIANRIVHTVLNHPEDPDIIVASSANNQAITNILKDFKIEQPTEDKPVDPLSLRWLPGLDTLGLYLSGKDEQKDLYKMMFNTKGDGFPNEYDDPARLEEYRRFYLEHFNRFFKTSCHNEIACQRFLRRRMKEIRKEIEVCLNVASLKQYGNEMEDKGFVGKLIRKLQKLPSYEDVIKGWEQTKDFKDRYDKLTANPEYSSLPYTEDMAVRLDISYRYLLFWYAIHDREAEFIRRLAECDKEEETRGREDYTERLKRLACVMPVFISTFHSLPKYMVCVDSGEWDAPLYDSIDLLIVDESGQVSPELAIPSFSLAKQAILVGDVEQIEPIWSISEEYSCINLKRFGLISSESDKMYAFLRENGFLSSSGSIMKMARKSCSFEVAGERGAFLTEHRRCVDPIIAYCNDYIYHGRLLPKKGNKVKYKALPSKGYVHVNGVSEKGGTGSVLNKAEAASIVSWLEKEKDNLERAYKDPINK
;
A
#
# COMPACT_ATOMS: atom_id res chain seq x y z
N MET A 1 -21.25 10.52 -7.42
CA MET A 1 -20.00 9.90 -7.94
C MET A 1 -19.77 10.24 -9.42
N ASP A 2 -18.56 10.68 -9.82
CA ASP A 2 -18.24 11.03 -11.23
C ASP A 2 -17.86 9.77 -12.04
N LYS A 3 -18.86 9.16 -12.69
CA LYS A 3 -18.69 7.95 -13.51
C LYS A 3 -17.79 8.17 -14.74
N LYS A 4 -17.61 9.40 -15.22
CA LYS A 4 -16.72 9.70 -16.35
C LYS A 4 -15.25 9.54 -15.95
N LEU A 5 -14.87 10.02 -14.75
CA LEU A 5 -13.53 9.82 -14.20
C LEU A 5 -13.24 8.34 -13.94
N LEU A 6 -14.19 7.58 -13.39
CA LEU A 6 -14.00 6.15 -13.18
C LEU A 6 -13.79 5.38 -14.49
N LYS A 7 -14.56 5.71 -15.54
CA LYS A 7 -14.36 5.14 -16.88
C LYS A 7 -12.98 5.48 -17.45
N TYR A 8 -12.52 6.73 -17.25
CA TYR A 8 -11.22 7.18 -17.68
C TYR A 8 -10.10 6.34 -17.03
N TRP A 9 -10.05 6.23 -15.71
CA TRP A 9 -9.02 5.47 -15.02
C TRP A 9 -9.07 3.97 -15.33
N LYS A 10 -10.27 3.38 -15.34
CA LYS A 10 -10.44 1.99 -15.78
C LYS A 10 -9.85 1.75 -17.17
N ASN A 11 -10.14 2.64 -18.12
CA ASN A 11 -9.65 2.47 -19.48
C ASN A 11 -8.12 2.68 -19.58
N CYS A 12 -7.57 3.62 -18.84
CA CYS A 12 -6.11 3.81 -18.73
C CYS A 12 -5.42 2.54 -18.19
N LEU A 13 -5.99 1.89 -17.18
CA LEU A 13 -5.49 0.62 -16.64
C LEU A 13 -5.56 -0.52 -17.65
N LEU A 14 -6.66 -0.63 -18.39
CA LEU A 14 -6.81 -1.60 -19.49
C LEU A 14 -5.79 -1.36 -20.61
N ASP A 15 -5.55 -0.11 -20.98
CA ASP A 15 -4.55 0.25 -21.99
C ASP A 15 -3.13 -0.08 -21.54
N ALA A 16 -2.83 0.14 -20.26
CA ALA A 16 -1.55 -0.22 -19.66
C ALA A 16 -1.27 -1.73 -19.75
N GLU A 17 -2.27 -2.58 -19.44
CA GLU A 17 -2.15 -4.03 -19.58
C GLU A 17 -1.98 -4.48 -21.04
N ARG A 18 -2.60 -3.77 -21.99
CA ARG A 18 -2.58 -4.09 -23.44
C ARG A 18 -1.34 -3.53 -24.18
N LYS A 19 -0.60 -2.60 -23.56
CA LYS A 19 0.48 -1.84 -24.22
C LYS A 19 1.63 -2.70 -24.71
N ASN A 20 2.09 -3.66 -23.92
CA ASN A 20 3.38 -4.33 -24.07
C ASN A 20 3.27 -5.86 -24.13
N ARG A 21 2.29 -6.42 -24.80
CA ARG A 21 2.20 -7.86 -24.94
C ARG A 21 3.21 -8.35 -25.97
N SER A 22 4.41 -8.67 -25.49
CA SER A 22 5.45 -9.32 -26.31
C SER A 22 5.36 -10.83 -26.14
N LEU A 23 5.01 -11.53 -27.22
CA LEU A 23 5.00 -13.00 -27.26
C LEU A 23 6.41 -13.61 -27.45
N LYS A 24 7.47 -12.80 -27.35
CA LYS A 24 8.86 -13.18 -27.66
C LYS A 24 9.42 -14.33 -26.82
N LYS A 25 8.93 -14.49 -25.60
CA LYS A 25 9.41 -15.51 -24.63
C LYS A 25 8.39 -16.61 -24.35
N GLU A 26 7.22 -16.59 -25.00
CA GLU A 26 6.17 -17.57 -24.76
C GLU A 26 6.34 -18.80 -25.65
N ALA A 27 5.99 -19.97 -25.12
CA ALA A 27 5.85 -21.18 -25.91
C ALA A 27 4.73 -20.98 -26.94
N ARG A 28 4.97 -21.34 -28.20
CA ARG A 28 4.05 -21.07 -29.30
C ARG A 28 3.95 -22.24 -30.26
N ILE A 29 2.77 -22.36 -30.88
CA ILE A 29 2.51 -23.28 -31.99
C ILE A 29 2.24 -22.41 -33.23
N THR A 30 2.95 -22.69 -34.32
CA THR A 30 2.76 -22.00 -35.60
C THR A 30 1.96 -22.88 -36.53
N LEU A 31 0.82 -22.34 -37.02
CA LEU A 31 -0.07 -23.00 -37.98
C LEU A 31 0.21 -22.44 -39.38
N ARG A 32 0.48 -23.31 -40.33
CA ARG A 32 0.69 -22.97 -41.75
C ARG A 32 -0.45 -23.57 -42.59
N ILE A 33 -1.62 -22.96 -42.49
CA ILE A 33 -2.86 -23.47 -43.07
C ILE A 33 -3.31 -22.69 -44.32
N GLY A 34 -2.53 -21.72 -44.81
CA GLY A 34 -2.88 -20.88 -45.97
C GLY A 34 -4.12 -20.03 -45.66
N ASP A 35 -5.10 -20.05 -46.56
CA ASP A 35 -6.32 -19.23 -46.46
C ASP A 35 -7.43 -19.89 -45.60
N LYS A 36 -7.14 -20.99 -44.94
CA LYS A 36 -8.14 -21.71 -44.12
C LYS A 36 -8.27 -21.08 -42.74
N ILE A 37 -9.47 -21.07 -42.22
CA ILE A 37 -9.74 -20.70 -40.83
C ILE A 37 -9.12 -21.77 -39.90
N PRO A 38 -8.34 -21.39 -38.86
CA PRO A 38 -7.82 -22.36 -37.93
C PRO A 38 -8.94 -22.97 -37.10
N GLU A 39 -9.14 -24.28 -37.20
CA GLU A 39 -10.20 -24.98 -36.46
C GLU A 39 -9.64 -25.73 -35.26
N PHE A 40 -8.37 -26.14 -35.27
CA PHE A 40 -7.74 -26.91 -34.20
C PHE A 40 -6.21 -26.83 -34.23
N ILE A 41 -5.59 -27.28 -33.12
CA ILE A 41 -4.19 -27.67 -33.05
C ILE A 41 -4.09 -29.19 -32.81
N LEU A 42 -2.97 -29.79 -33.18
CA LEU A 42 -2.79 -31.24 -32.94
C LEU A 42 -2.71 -31.50 -31.44
N ARG A 43 -3.46 -32.52 -30.97
CA ARG A 43 -3.50 -32.89 -29.56
C ARG A 43 -2.10 -33.14 -28.95
N LYS A 44 -1.16 -33.67 -29.74
CA LYS A 44 0.23 -33.88 -29.31
C LYS A 44 1.01 -32.59 -29.05
N ASP A 45 0.57 -31.45 -29.61
CA ASP A 45 1.25 -30.17 -29.49
C ASP A 45 0.72 -29.33 -28.31
N ILE A 46 -0.46 -29.67 -27.74
CA ILE A 46 -1.05 -29.00 -26.58
C ILE A 46 -0.05 -28.88 -25.40
N PRO A 47 0.71 -29.95 -25.03
CA PRO A 47 1.68 -29.88 -23.94
C PRO A 47 2.78 -28.83 -24.14
N LEU A 48 3.10 -28.42 -25.39
CA LEU A 48 4.09 -27.40 -25.67
C LEU A 48 3.67 -26.04 -25.09
N LEU A 49 2.35 -25.72 -25.10
CA LEU A 49 1.81 -24.47 -24.56
C LEU A 49 1.70 -24.50 -23.03
N PHE A 50 1.56 -25.69 -22.43
CA PHE A 50 1.19 -25.87 -21.02
C PHE A 50 2.20 -26.73 -20.23
N SER A 51 3.47 -26.76 -20.64
CA SER A 51 4.53 -27.62 -20.07
C SER A 51 4.79 -27.45 -18.57
N LYS A 52 4.37 -26.33 -17.99
CA LYS A 52 4.54 -26.02 -16.55
C LYS A 52 3.33 -26.38 -15.67
N GLU A 53 2.24 -26.89 -16.25
CA GLU A 53 1.02 -27.21 -15.51
C GLU A 53 1.01 -28.63 -14.99
N LYS A 54 0.45 -28.83 -13.78
CA LYS A 54 0.38 -30.15 -13.14
C LYS A 54 -0.54 -31.10 -13.93
N GLN A 55 -0.23 -32.38 -13.90
CA GLN A 55 -0.85 -33.45 -14.71
C GLN A 55 -2.40 -33.58 -14.55
N LYS A 56 -2.98 -33.06 -13.46
CA LYS A 56 -4.43 -33.12 -13.18
C LYS A 56 -5.30 -32.21 -14.05
N GLU A 57 -4.71 -31.23 -14.74
CA GLU A 57 -5.44 -30.26 -15.58
C GLU A 57 -5.49 -30.63 -17.07
N LYS A 58 -5.08 -31.85 -17.43
CA LYS A 58 -4.98 -32.26 -18.86
C LYS A 58 -6.30 -32.41 -19.59
N ASP A 59 -7.41 -32.64 -18.88
CA ASP A 59 -8.73 -32.89 -19.45
C ASP A 59 -9.69 -31.68 -19.36
N GLU A 60 -9.18 -30.50 -18.95
CA GLU A 60 -9.98 -29.30 -18.81
C GLU A 60 -9.90 -28.37 -20.04
N LYS A 61 -11.00 -27.62 -20.30
CA LYS A 61 -11.01 -26.51 -21.26
C LYS A 61 -9.96 -25.49 -20.89
N ARG A 62 -9.15 -25.05 -21.86
CA ARG A 62 -8.05 -24.11 -21.64
C ARG A 62 -8.22 -22.87 -22.50
N LYS A 63 -7.60 -21.77 -22.07
CA LYS A 63 -7.63 -20.53 -22.85
C LYS A 63 -6.31 -20.34 -23.58
N VAL A 64 -6.43 -20.07 -24.89
CA VAL A 64 -5.31 -19.70 -25.76
C VAL A 64 -5.62 -18.39 -26.48
N GLN A 65 -4.58 -17.74 -26.98
CA GLN A 65 -4.73 -16.63 -27.89
C GLN A 65 -4.14 -16.97 -29.25
N ILE A 66 -4.86 -16.59 -30.28
CA ILE A 66 -4.49 -16.74 -31.67
C ILE A 66 -4.07 -15.37 -32.20
N ALA A 67 -2.86 -15.27 -32.75
CA ALA A 67 -2.39 -14.14 -33.53
C ALA A 67 -2.57 -14.48 -35.02
N PRO A 68 -3.58 -13.93 -35.71
CA PRO A 68 -3.88 -14.27 -37.09
C PRO A 68 -2.92 -13.62 -38.11
N CYS A 69 -2.16 -12.63 -37.67
CA CYS A 69 -1.20 -11.91 -38.51
C CYS A 69 0.06 -11.54 -37.73
N VAL A 70 1.16 -11.37 -38.48
CA VAL A 70 2.49 -11.13 -37.96
C VAL A 70 3.14 -9.95 -38.70
N LEU A 71 3.64 -8.98 -37.96
CA LEU A 71 4.49 -7.93 -38.50
C LEU A 71 5.94 -8.41 -38.51
N LEU A 72 6.56 -8.49 -39.70
CA LEU A 72 7.96 -8.80 -39.81
C LEU A 72 8.82 -7.57 -39.49
N PRO A 73 10.05 -7.76 -38.92
CA PRO A 73 10.95 -6.66 -38.68
C PRO A 73 11.34 -5.99 -40.00
N GLU A 74 11.36 -4.64 -40.03
CA GLU A 74 11.93 -3.88 -41.15
C GLU A 74 13.44 -4.03 -41.16
N TYR A 75 14.01 -4.08 -42.40
CA TYR A 75 15.44 -4.05 -42.64
C TYR A 75 15.89 -2.58 -42.71
N GLU A 76 16.54 -2.06 -41.66
CA GLU A 76 17.26 -0.82 -41.77
C GLU A 76 18.56 -1.07 -42.54
N ASN A 77 18.73 -0.40 -43.71
CA ASN A 77 19.95 -0.37 -44.51
C ASN A 77 20.55 -1.74 -44.93
N GLY A 78 19.69 -2.74 -45.18
CA GLY A 78 20.13 -4.05 -45.68
C GLY A 78 20.82 -4.95 -44.64
N TRP A 79 20.92 -4.56 -43.41
CA TRP A 79 21.43 -5.37 -42.29
C TRP A 79 20.31 -5.77 -41.37
N ALA A 80 20.15 -7.07 -41.16
CA ALA A 80 19.22 -7.59 -40.16
C ALA A 80 19.62 -7.06 -38.78
N SER A 81 18.79 -6.25 -38.14
CA SER A 81 19.02 -5.88 -36.75
C SER A 81 19.05 -7.17 -35.93
N LYS A 82 19.90 -7.27 -34.89
CA LYS A 82 20.00 -8.45 -34.00
C LYS A 82 18.70 -8.80 -33.25
N GLN A 83 17.59 -8.10 -33.48
CA GLN A 83 16.26 -8.32 -32.89
C GLN A 83 15.23 -8.75 -33.94
N ASN A 84 15.52 -9.77 -34.72
CA ASN A 84 14.60 -10.37 -35.71
C ASN A 84 13.50 -11.21 -35.10
N THR A 85 12.73 -10.63 -34.16
CA THR A 85 11.58 -11.33 -33.60
C THR A 85 10.28 -10.72 -34.16
N PRO A 86 9.36 -11.56 -34.67
CA PRO A 86 8.09 -11.09 -35.20
C PRO A 86 7.23 -10.46 -34.12
N ASP A 87 6.48 -9.42 -34.48
CA ASP A 87 5.51 -8.72 -33.64
C ASP A 87 4.08 -9.13 -34.02
N TYR A 88 3.19 -9.18 -33.04
CA TYR A 88 1.82 -9.67 -33.20
C TYR A 88 0.83 -8.54 -32.83
N PRO A 89 0.29 -7.81 -33.84
CA PRO A 89 -0.47 -6.59 -33.59
C PRO A 89 -1.93 -6.84 -33.16
N PHE A 90 -2.46 -8.05 -33.41
CA PHE A 90 -3.82 -8.41 -33.15
C PHE A 90 -3.94 -9.80 -32.56
N LEU A 91 -4.79 -9.99 -31.54
CA LEU A 91 -4.93 -11.23 -30.81
C LEU A 91 -6.40 -11.56 -30.59
N ILE A 92 -6.77 -12.83 -30.79
CA ILE A 92 -8.11 -13.38 -30.57
C ILE A 92 -8.04 -14.38 -29.43
N THR A 93 -8.79 -14.16 -28.34
CA THR A 93 -8.85 -15.11 -27.22
C THR A 93 -9.91 -16.17 -27.49
N VAL A 94 -9.55 -17.44 -27.31
CA VAL A 94 -10.43 -18.59 -27.58
C VAL A 94 -10.29 -19.67 -26.52
N THR A 95 -11.30 -20.51 -26.40
CA THR A 95 -11.27 -21.71 -25.59
C THR A 95 -10.68 -22.86 -26.44
N LEU A 96 -9.66 -23.52 -25.90
CA LEU A 96 -9.08 -24.75 -26.46
C LEU A 96 -9.66 -25.94 -25.74
N LEU A 97 -10.33 -26.82 -26.48
CA LEU A 97 -10.88 -28.06 -25.97
C LEU A 97 -9.78 -29.13 -25.81
N PRO A 98 -10.00 -30.18 -24.99
CA PRO A 98 -9.03 -31.27 -24.78
C PRO A 98 -8.63 -32.03 -26.04
N ASP A 99 -9.47 -32.06 -27.05
CA ASP A 99 -9.21 -32.66 -28.37
C ASP A 99 -8.35 -31.78 -29.29
N GLY A 100 -8.13 -30.52 -28.91
CA GLY A 100 -7.38 -29.50 -29.67
C GLY A 100 -8.25 -28.55 -30.47
N THR A 101 -9.57 -28.67 -30.46
CA THR A 101 -10.50 -27.82 -31.21
C THR A 101 -10.65 -26.46 -30.57
N PHE A 102 -10.78 -25.40 -31.40
CA PHE A 102 -11.05 -24.02 -30.92
C PHE A 102 -12.56 -23.79 -30.80
N GLN A 103 -12.94 -23.15 -29.72
CA GLN A 103 -14.30 -22.69 -29.44
C GLN A 103 -14.27 -21.22 -29.01
N VAL A 104 -15.34 -20.47 -29.37
CA VAL A 104 -15.52 -19.09 -28.86
C VAL A 104 -15.63 -19.11 -27.34
N CYS A 105 -15.05 -18.15 -26.66
CA CYS A 105 -15.08 -18.09 -25.19
C CYS A 105 -16.51 -18.00 -24.64
N ASP A 106 -16.79 -18.67 -23.53
CA ASP A 106 -18.09 -18.59 -22.86
C ASP A 106 -18.34 -17.17 -22.31
N ASN A 107 -17.30 -16.51 -21.79
CA ASN A 107 -17.38 -15.14 -21.27
C ASN A 107 -17.36 -14.12 -22.42
N LYS A 108 -18.42 -13.32 -22.55
CA LYS A 108 -18.58 -12.28 -23.58
C LYS A 108 -17.47 -11.23 -23.57
N ALA A 109 -16.97 -10.84 -22.41
CA ALA A 109 -15.89 -9.86 -22.31
C ALA A 109 -14.56 -10.37 -22.92
N GLU A 110 -14.34 -11.69 -22.93
CA GLU A 110 -13.14 -12.31 -23.52
C GLU A 110 -13.27 -12.51 -25.04
N ARG A 111 -14.47 -12.38 -25.58
CA ARG A 111 -14.72 -12.45 -27.04
C ARG A 111 -14.25 -11.19 -27.77
N VAL A 112 -14.04 -10.08 -27.07
CA VAL A 112 -13.54 -8.85 -27.71
C VAL A 112 -12.07 -9.03 -28.09
N PRO A 113 -11.70 -8.93 -29.38
CA PRO A 113 -10.31 -9.05 -29.82
C PRO A 113 -9.42 -7.94 -29.24
N VAL A 114 -8.14 -8.19 -29.21
CA VAL A 114 -7.16 -7.26 -28.65
C VAL A 114 -6.26 -6.70 -29.75
N PHE A 115 -6.35 -5.40 -30.02
CA PHE A 115 -5.29 -4.66 -30.73
C PHE A 115 -4.19 -4.31 -29.72
N VAL A 116 -2.96 -4.69 -30.04
CA VAL A 116 -1.79 -4.37 -29.20
C VAL A 116 -1.48 -2.88 -29.35
N ARG A 117 -1.58 -2.15 -28.24
CA ARG A 117 -1.61 -0.67 -28.22
C ARG A 117 -0.34 -0.01 -28.80
N MET A 118 0.80 -0.67 -28.71
CA MET A 118 2.06 -0.14 -29.26
C MET A 118 2.05 0.04 -30.79
N PHE A 119 1.11 -0.56 -31.50
CA PHE A 119 0.96 -0.45 -32.95
C PHE A 119 -0.16 0.51 -33.37
N LEU A 120 -0.71 1.31 -32.46
CA LEU A 120 -1.80 2.26 -32.71
C LEU A 120 -1.29 3.70 -32.54
N GLU A 121 -1.79 4.63 -33.39
CA GLU A 121 -1.57 6.06 -33.17
C GLU A 121 -2.35 6.56 -31.95
N PRO A 122 -1.83 7.51 -31.18
CA PRO A 122 -0.50 8.12 -31.30
C PRO A 122 0.55 7.28 -30.58
N ASN A 123 1.56 6.88 -31.32
CA ASN A 123 2.73 6.20 -30.76
C ASN A 123 4.01 6.82 -31.33
N ALA A 124 4.59 7.76 -30.59
CA ALA A 124 5.77 8.52 -31.01
C ALA A 124 7.04 7.68 -31.23
N ARG A 125 7.01 6.38 -30.92
CA ARG A 125 8.20 5.50 -30.97
C ARG A 125 8.09 4.35 -31.94
N ASN A 126 7.00 4.26 -32.69
CA ASN A 126 6.79 3.09 -33.56
C ASN A 126 6.47 3.53 -35.01
N ASP A 127 7.42 3.33 -35.90
CA ASP A 127 7.25 3.55 -37.34
C ASP A 127 6.28 2.54 -38.00
N ARG A 128 5.72 1.63 -37.21
CA ARG A 128 4.81 0.54 -37.62
C ARG A 128 3.39 0.73 -37.16
N THR A 129 2.88 1.92 -37.24
CA THR A 129 1.47 2.20 -36.93
C THR A 129 0.55 1.50 -37.91
N ILE A 130 -0.40 0.71 -37.41
CA ILE A 130 -1.37 -0.04 -38.24
C ILE A 130 -2.74 0.62 -38.28
N ALA A 131 -3.13 1.38 -37.26
CA ALA A 131 -4.42 2.06 -37.15
C ALA A 131 -4.39 3.17 -36.13
N SER A 132 -5.41 4.04 -36.11
CA SER A 132 -5.60 5.01 -35.03
C SER A 132 -6.33 4.41 -33.85
N LEU A 133 -5.91 4.77 -32.62
CA LEU A 133 -6.52 4.30 -31.38
C LEU A 133 -8.02 4.66 -31.31
N SER A 134 -8.39 5.88 -31.70
CA SER A 134 -9.78 6.34 -31.66
C SER A 134 -10.70 5.53 -32.57
N ASN A 135 -10.23 5.17 -33.79
CA ASN A 135 -11.01 4.33 -34.70
C ASN A 135 -11.16 2.90 -34.15
N VAL A 136 -10.05 2.32 -33.69
CA VAL A 136 -10.06 0.97 -33.08
C VAL A 136 -11.01 0.91 -31.88
N ASP A 137 -10.97 1.89 -30.99
CA ASP A 137 -11.83 1.89 -29.80
C ASP A 137 -13.32 2.05 -30.15
N ARG A 138 -13.64 2.85 -31.17
CA ARG A 138 -15.00 2.95 -31.71
C ARG A 138 -15.48 1.60 -32.24
N LEU A 139 -14.69 0.97 -33.10
CA LEU A 139 -15.02 -0.33 -33.71
C LEU A 139 -15.15 -1.45 -32.67
N LEU A 140 -14.26 -1.47 -31.64
CA LEU A 140 -14.35 -2.43 -30.54
C LEU A 140 -15.61 -2.23 -29.69
N SER A 141 -16.10 -1.00 -29.54
CA SER A 141 -17.35 -0.73 -28.80
C SER A 141 -18.59 -1.17 -29.54
N GLU A 142 -18.52 -1.30 -30.85
CA GLU A 142 -19.60 -1.74 -31.76
C GLU A 142 -19.51 -3.25 -32.08
N PHE A 143 -18.44 -3.95 -31.59
CA PHE A 143 -18.17 -5.34 -31.90
C PHE A 143 -19.22 -6.26 -31.26
N ASP A 144 -19.83 -7.13 -32.09
CA ASP A 144 -20.83 -8.11 -31.64
C ASP A 144 -20.18 -9.23 -30.82
N THR A 145 -20.52 -9.31 -29.54
CA THR A 145 -20.06 -10.34 -28.62
C THR A 145 -21.04 -11.49 -28.43
N GLU A 146 -22.18 -11.52 -29.14
CA GLU A 146 -23.21 -12.58 -29.03
C GLU A 146 -22.86 -13.81 -29.88
N GLU A 147 -22.08 -13.64 -30.96
CA GLU A 147 -21.75 -14.73 -31.88
C GLU A 147 -20.99 -15.86 -31.19
N THR A 148 -21.44 -17.09 -31.39
CA THR A 148 -20.87 -18.31 -30.80
C THR A 148 -20.35 -19.31 -31.83
N ASP A 149 -20.74 -19.16 -33.09
CA ASP A 149 -20.21 -19.96 -34.20
C ASP A 149 -18.76 -19.55 -34.51
N TRP A 150 -17.85 -20.48 -34.50
CA TRP A 150 -16.44 -20.22 -34.67
C TRP A 150 -16.10 -19.55 -36.03
N LYS A 151 -16.69 -20.00 -37.11
CA LYS A 151 -16.40 -19.46 -38.45
C LYS A 151 -16.94 -18.05 -38.63
N LYS A 152 -18.14 -17.78 -38.13
CA LYS A 152 -18.74 -16.43 -38.15
C LYS A 152 -17.98 -15.47 -37.23
N TYR A 153 -17.57 -15.93 -36.03
CA TYR A 153 -16.78 -15.14 -35.10
C TYR A 153 -15.41 -14.77 -35.70
N TRP A 154 -14.72 -15.73 -36.34
CA TRP A 154 -13.46 -15.44 -37.04
C TRP A 154 -13.65 -14.39 -38.14
N ALA A 155 -14.69 -14.52 -39.00
CA ALA A 155 -15.00 -13.56 -40.02
C ALA A 155 -15.35 -12.17 -39.45
N ALA A 156 -16.04 -12.12 -38.32
CA ALA A 156 -16.28 -10.85 -37.60
C ALA A 156 -14.99 -10.21 -37.11
N CYS A 157 -14.07 -10.98 -36.56
CA CYS A 157 -12.73 -10.51 -36.13
C CYS A 157 -11.91 -9.98 -37.31
N GLU A 158 -11.92 -10.65 -38.46
CA GLU A 158 -11.23 -10.19 -39.67
C GLU A 158 -11.87 -8.93 -40.25
N THR A 159 -13.20 -8.82 -40.24
CA THR A 159 -13.93 -7.63 -40.65
C THR A 159 -13.60 -6.44 -39.75
N LEU A 160 -13.58 -6.65 -38.43
CA LEU A 160 -13.12 -5.64 -37.46
C LEU A 160 -11.71 -5.16 -37.75
N PHE A 161 -10.77 -6.10 -37.97
CA PHE A 161 -9.37 -5.79 -38.28
C PHE A 161 -9.24 -5.00 -39.58
N ARG A 162 -9.94 -5.42 -40.65
CA ARG A 162 -9.95 -4.72 -41.95
C ARG A 162 -10.53 -3.33 -41.85
N ASN A 163 -11.62 -3.14 -41.12
CA ASN A 163 -12.21 -1.81 -40.90
C ASN A 163 -11.30 -0.87 -40.11
N ALA A 164 -10.46 -1.42 -39.25
CA ALA A 164 -9.49 -0.63 -38.47
C ALA A 164 -8.21 -0.28 -39.26
N THR A 165 -7.68 -1.23 -40.04
CA THR A 165 -6.35 -1.15 -40.68
C THR A 165 -6.38 -0.92 -42.18
N GLY A 166 -7.50 -1.21 -42.85
CA GLY A 166 -7.62 -1.26 -44.32
C GLY A 166 -7.09 -2.56 -44.92
N LEU A 167 -6.54 -3.50 -44.14
CA LEU A 167 -5.92 -4.73 -44.62
C LEU A 167 -6.60 -5.98 -44.01
N THR A 168 -6.59 -7.09 -44.74
CA THR A 168 -6.95 -8.41 -44.20
C THR A 168 -5.80 -9.00 -43.39
N PHE A 169 -6.07 -10.06 -42.64
CA PHE A 169 -5.01 -10.78 -41.89
C PHE A 169 -3.88 -11.27 -42.81
N ARG A 170 -4.23 -11.66 -44.04
CA ARG A 170 -3.30 -12.13 -45.05
C ARG A 170 -2.44 -11.00 -45.58
N GLU A 171 -3.02 -9.87 -45.94
CA GLU A 171 -2.34 -8.70 -46.49
C GLU A 171 -1.38 -8.08 -45.47
N MET A 172 -1.70 -8.17 -44.18
CA MET A 172 -0.80 -7.74 -43.10
C MET A 172 0.41 -8.68 -42.93
N ASN A 173 0.26 -9.97 -43.28
CA ASN A 173 1.34 -10.92 -43.24
C ASN A 173 2.25 -10.73 -44.47
N TYR A 174 3.31 -9.96 -44.36
CA TYR A 174 4.31 -9.72 -45.43
C TYR A 174 5.17 -10.93 -45.78
N ALA A 175 4.92 -12.11 -45.22
CA ALA A 175 5.67 -13.33 -45.52
C ALA A 175 5.06 -14.07 -46.68
N ASP A 176 5.89 -14.75 -47.49
CA ASP A 176 5.46 -15.66 -48.58
C ASP A 176 4.55 -16.80 -48.09
N LYS A 177 4.52 -17.01 -46.78
CA LYS A 177 3.67 -18.02 -46.10
C LYS A 177 3.00 -17.36 -44.88
N PRO A 178 1.69 -17.07 -44.94
CA PRO A 178 0.96 -16.54 -43.77
C PRO A 178 1.04 -17.52 -42.62
N GLU A 179 1.55 -17.06 -41.49
CA GLU A 179 1.68 -17.82 -40.25
C GLU A 179 0.65 -17.34 -39.24
N ILE A 180 -0.13 -18.26 -38.70
CA ILE A 180 -1.02 -18.04 -37.55
C ILE A 180 -0.31 -18.61 -36.34
N VAL A 181 -0.21 -17.84 -35.27
CA VAL A 181 0.50 -18.25 -34.08
C VAL A 181 -0.51 -18.43 -32.92
N VAL A 182 -0.40 -19.56 -32.26
CA VAL A 182 -1.19 -19.89 -31.05
C VAL A 182 -0.27 -19.87 -29.85
N VAL A 183 -0.65 -19.12 -28.82
CA VAL A 183 0.04 -19.04 -27.55
C VAL A 183 -0.91 -19.28 -26.40
N LYS A 184 -0.41 -19.66 -25.24
CA LYS A 184 -1.20 -19.71 -24.03
C LYS A 184 -1.83 -18.32 -23.77
N ALA A 185 -3.12 -18.26 -23.49
CA ALA A 185 -3.70 -16.98 -23.04
C ALA A 185 -3.03 -16.54 -21.74
N PRO A 186 -2.76 -15.26 -21.55
CA PRO A 186 -2.25 -14.79 -20.28
C PRO A 186 -3.22 -15.19 -19.19
N GLY A 187 -2.70 -15.56 -18.05
CA GLY A 187 -3.51 -15.59 -16.83
C GLY A 187 -4.23 -14.24 -16.67
N ARG A 188 -5.29 -14.19 -15.87
CA ARG A 188 -5.96 -12.93 -15.55
C ARG A 188 -4.91 -11.91 -15.15
N GLY A 189 -4.88 -10.73 -15.77
CA GLY A 189 -3.91 -9.68 -15.51
C GLY A 189 -3.88 -9.33 -14.02
N MET A 190 -2.75 -8.86 -13.51
CA MET A 190 -2.62 -8.47 -12.09
C MET A 190 -3.66 -7.42 -11.69
N ALA A 191 -4.09 -6.58 -12.62
CA ALA A 191 -5.10 -5.54 -12.40
C ALA A 191 -6.56 -6.04 -12.51
N GLN A 192 -6.81 -7.31 -12.84
CA GLN A 192 -8.18 -7.79 -13.10
C GLN A 192 -9.13 -7.56 -11.92
N LYS A 193 -8.67 -7.73 -10.67
CA LYS A 193 -9.50 -7.49 -9.49
C LYS A 193 -9.82 -6.01 -9.29
N ILE A 194 -8.90 -5.13 -9.67
CA ILE A 194 -9.11 -3.67 -9.67
C ILE A 194 -10.14 -3.30 -10.75
N ILE A 195 -10.02 -3.87 -11.95
CA ILE A 195 -10.95 -3.66 -13.06
C ILE A 195 -12.36 -4.11 -12.66
N ASN A 196 -12.49 -5.28 -12.04
CA ASN A 196 -13.78 -5.77 -11.54
C ASN A 196 -14.40 -4.79 -10.53
N LEU A 197 -13.59 -4.24 -9.62
CA LEU A 197 -14.07 -3.25 -8.64
C LEU A 197 -14.53 -1.95 -9.34
N TYR A 198 -13.83 -1.50 -10.40
CA TYR A 198 -14.31 -0.40 -11.24
C TYR A 198 -15.67 -0.73 -11.90
N ASP A 199 -15.88 -1.95 -12.39
CA ASP A 199 -17.13 -2.36 -12.99
C ASP A 199 -18.27 -2.30 -11.98
N LYS A 200 -18.07 -2.84 -10.79
CA LYS A 200 -19.04 -2.78 -9.69
C LYS A 200 -19.38 -1.34 -9.30
N LEU A 201 -18.39 -0.45 -9.21
CA LEU A 201 -18.60 0.98 -8.95
C LEU A 201 -19.39 1.68 -10.04
N LEU A 202 -19.14 1.34 -11.31
CA LEU A 202 -19.89 1.91 -12.44
C LEU A 202 -21.36 1.47 -12.47
N GLU A 203 -21.65 0.26 -12.00
CA GLU A 203 -23.01 -0.27 -11.84
C GLU A 203 -23.70 0.24 -10.57
N SER A 204 -22.94 0.51 -9.50
CA SER A 204 -23.45 0.94 -8.21
C SER A 204 -24.26 2.24 -8.30
N LYS A 205 -25.36 2.26 -7.52
CA LYS A 205 -26.19 3.45 -7.27
C LYS A 205 -25.92 4.02 -5.86
N ALA A 206 -25.15 3.30 -5.03
CA ALA A 206 -24.82 3.74 -3.68
C ALA A 206 -23.84 4.92 -3.68
N SER A 207 -23.86 5.72 -2.61
CA SER A 207 -22.83 6.71 -2.33
C SER A 207 -21.61 6.02 -1.72
N HIS A 208 -20.42 6.51 -2.08
CA HIS A 208 -19.14 6.09 -1.53
C HIS A 208 -18.40 7.34 -1.05
N PRO A 209 -18.66 7.83 0.18
CA PRO A 209 -18.29 9.17 0.63
C PRO A 209 -16.78 9.46 0.49
N LEU A 210 -15.92 8.54 0.92
CA LEU A 210 -14.47 8.72 0.87
C LEU A 210 -13.96 8.79 -0.59
N LEU A 211 -14.45 7.91 -1.47
CA LEU A 211 -14.12 7.95 -2.88
C LEU A 211 -14.61 9.25 -3.53
N GLU A 212 -15.85 9.67 -3.24
CA GLU A 212 -16.43 10.92 -3.79
C GLU A 212 -15.65 12.15 -3.32
N LEU A 213 -15.20 12.17 -2.06
CA LEU A 213 -14.33 13.22 -1.52
C LEU A 213 -12.99 13.28 -2.28
N LEU A 214 -12.34 12.13 -2.51
CA LEU A 214 -11.07 12.06 -3.22
C LEU A 214 -11.15 12.56 -4.66
N ILE A 215 -12.21 12.16 -5.40
CA ILE A 215 -12.37 12.50 -6.83
C ILE A 215 -13.10 13.81 -7.09
N ARG A 216 -13.53 14.54 -6.05
CA ARG A 216 -14.21 15.83 -6.16
C ARG A 216 -13.30 16.83 -6.87
N LYS A 217 -13.84 17.50 -7.90
CA LYS A 217 -13.14 18.56 -8.68
C LYS A 217 -13.16 19.92 -7.98
N LYS A 218 -12.94 19.92 -6.68
CA LYS A 218 -12.91 21.12 -5.83
C LYS A 218 -11.93 20.86 -4.67
N GLN A 219 -11.19 21.88 -4.29
CA GLN A 219 -10.36 21.82 -3.10
C GLN A 219 -11.21 21.88 -1.83
N GLU A 220 -10.76 21.22 -0.76
CA GLU A 220 -11.42 21.26 0.54
C GLU A 220 -11.18 22.63 1.23
N THR A 221 -12.09 23.01 2.12
CA THR A 221 -11.95 24.24 2.90
C THR A 221 -10.82 24.09 3.91
N LEU A 222 -10.00 25.14 4.06
CA LEU A 222 -8.90 25.13 5.02
C LEU A 222 -9.38 25.41 6.44
N LEU A 223 -8.87 24.63 7.37
CA LEU A 223 -8.97 24.85 8.81
C LEU A 223 -7.72 25.56 9.33
N PRO A 224 -7.81 26.29 10.47
CA PRO A 224 -6.63 26.86 11.09
C PRO A 224 -5.72 25.78 11.65
N VAL A 225 -4.42 25.95 11.47
CA VAL A 225 -3.42 25.03 12.05
C VAL A 225 -3.45 25.15 13.59
N PRO A 226 -3.47 24.02 14.32
CA PRO A 226 -3.46 24.03 15.78
C PRO A 226 -2.28 24.83 16.36
N ASN A 227 -2.53 25.59 17.40
CA ASN A 227 -1.48 26.37 18.07
C ASN A 227 -0.58 25.45 18.92
N LYS A 228 0.60 25.95 19.33
CA LYS A 228 1.60 25.21 20.10
C LYS A 228 1.01 24.56 21.37
N GLN A 229 0.12 25.26 22.09
CA GLN A 229 -0.52 24.73 23.28
C GLN A 229 -1.40 23.51 22.96
N HIS A 230 -2.23 23.60 21.93
CA HIS A 230 -3.06 22.49 21.47
C HIS A 230 -2.19 21.28 21.06
N VAL A 231 -1.08 21.52 20.35
CA VAL A 231 -0.15 20.48 19.90
C VAL A 231 0.42 19.65 21.07
N TYR A 232 0.94 20.28 22.11
CA TYR A 232 1.54 19.59 23.24
C TYR A 232 0.53 19.09 24.28
N CYS A 233 -0.63 19.75 24.39
CA CYS A 233 -1.71 19.37 25.30
C CYS A 233 -2.85 18.64 24.59
N ASN A 234 -2.61 18.02 23.43
CA ASN A 234 -3.60 17.31 22.64
C ASN A 234 -4.21 16.15 23.48
N LYS A 235 -5.48 16.29 23.81
CA LYS A 235 -6.24 15.32 24.61
C LYS A 235 -6.63 14.08 23.82
N GLU A 236 -6.59 14.16 22.49
CA GLU A 236 -6.86 13.06 21.58
C GLU A 236 -5.61 12.23 21.24
N HIS A 237 -4.45 12.59 21.76
CA HIS A 237 -3.25 11.75 21.74
C HIS A 237 -3.28 10.76 22.92
N TRP A 238 -3.90 9.61 22.71
CA TRP A 238 -4.14 8.63 23.77
C TRP A 238 -3.03 7.60 23.92
N ALA A 239 -2.40 7.20 22.81
CA ALA A 239 -1.48 6.08 22.82
C ALA A 239 -0.26 6.27 21.91
N GLN A 240 0.81 5.54 22.26
CA GLN A 240 2.06 5.46 21.53
C GLN A 240 2.51 3.99 21.47
N MET A 241 2.85 3.50 20.26
CA MET A 241 3.27 2.11 20.08
C MET A 241 4.68 1.85 20.65
N SER A 242 5.59 2.80 20.48
CA SER A 242 6.96 2.71 20.96
C SER A 242 7.13 3.37 22.33
N GLY A 243 7.82 2.70 23.26
CA GLY A 243 8.27 3.28 24.52
C GLY A 243 9.66 3.95 24.45
N GLU A 244 10.32 3.96 23.27
CA GLU A 244 11.67 4.51 23.08
C GLU A 244 11.69 5.80 22.26
N PHE A 245 10.74 5.98 21.34
CA PHE A 245 10.71 7.07 20.38
C PHE A 245 9.48 7.95 20.59
N PRO A 246 9.61 9.06 21.36
CA PRO A 246 8.53 10.04 21.48
C PRO A 246 8.33 10.77 20.16
N LEU A 247 7.13 11.32 19.94
CA LEU A 247 6.86 12.11 18.75
C LEU A 247 7.72 13.38 18.72
N SER A 248 8.23 13.70 17.54
CA SER A 248 8.85 14.98 17.24
C SER A 248 7.82 16.11 17.16
N VAL A 249 8.28 17.35 17.05
CA VAL A 249 7.38 18.52 17.00
C VAL A 249 6.43 18.43 15.80
N SER A 250 6.97 18.24 14.59
CA SER A 250 6.13 18.16 13.38
C SER A 250 5.20 16.95 13.38
N GLN A 251 5.58 15.82 13.98
CA GLN A 251 4.69 14.68 14.15
C GLN A 251 3.54 14.98 15.12
N ARG A 252 3.79 15.73 16.21
CA ARG A 252 2.74 16.19 17.13
C ARG A 252 1.79 17.18 16.47
N GLU A 253 2.32 18.13 15.71
CA GLU A 253 1.52 19.08 14.90
C GLU A 253 0.64 18.31 13.91
N THR A 254 1.23 17.34 13.22
CA THR A 254 0.49 16.49 12.28
C THR A 254 -0.61 15.69 12.98
N LEU A 255 -0.33 15.12 14.15
CA LEU A 255 -1.33 14.37 14.92
C LEU A 255 -2.45 15.31 15.44
N ALA A 256 -2.10 16.51 15.89
CA ALA A 256 -3.10 17.49 16.34
C ALA A 256 -4.03 17.91 15.20
N MET A 257 -3.51 18.14 14.00
CA MET A 257 -4.31 18.40 12.80
C MET A 257 -5.19 17.19 12.42
N TYR A 258 -4.65 15.98 12.48
CA TYR A 258 -5.40 14.75 12.17
C TYR A 258 -6.57 14.50 13.13
N THR A 259 -6.38 14.82 14.41
CA THR A 259 -7.39 14.60 15.46
C THR A 259 -8.38 15.74 15.63
N GLU A 260 -8.30 16.82 14.83
CA GLU A 260 -9.31 17.88 14.82
C GLU A 260 -10.66 17.33 14.37
N PRO A 261 -11.78 17.65 15.08
CA PRO A 261 -13.09 17.10 14.79
C PRO A 261 -13.58 17.37 13.35
N ASP A 262 -13.22 18.52 12.79
CA ASP A 262 -13.62 18.96 11.45
C ASP A 262 -12.57 18.61 10.38
N SER A 263 -11.55 17.83 10.73
CA SER A 263 -10.56 17.32 9.77
C SER A 263 -11.21 16.46 8.70
N SER A 264 -10.73 16.59 7.47
CA SER A 264 -11.21 15.78 6.34
C SER A 264 -10.95 14.28 6.59
N ASP A 265 -11.85 13.42 6.14
CA ASP A 265 -11.66 11.96 6.14
C ASP A 265 -10.48 11.50 5.25
N ILE A 266 -9.92 12.39 4.43
CA ILE A 266 -8.67 12.19 3.69
C ILE A 266 -7.60 13.10 4.28
N PHE A 267 -6.58 12.50 4.88
CA PHE A 267 -5.48 13.23 5.48
C PHE A 267 -4.15 12.93 4.77
N ALA A 268 -3.50 13.98 4.28
CA ALA A 268 -2.24 13.86 3.53
C ALA A 268 -1.05 14.33 4.38
N VAL A 269 0.02 13.51 4.44
CA VAL A 269 1.25 13.80 5.18
C VAL A 269 2.44 13.74 4.24
N ASN A 270 3.04 14.88 3.96
CA ASN A 270 4.31 14.94 3.25
C ASN A 270 5.44 14.65 4.24
N GLY A 271 6.09 13.50 4.08
CA GLY A 271 7.14 13.02 4.95
C GLY A 271 8.40 12.66 4.16
N PRO A 272 9.36 13.58 4.04
CA PRO A 272 10.66 13.29 3.45
C PRO A 272 11.36 12.09 4.12
N PRO A 273 12.37 11.47 3.46
CA PRO A 273 13.08 10.33 4.01
C PRO A 273 13.70 10.65 5.37
N GLY A 274 13.53 9.74 6.33
CA GLY A 274 14.14 9.88 7.67
C GLY A 274 13.45 10.86 8.61
N THR A 275 12.25 11.34 8.29
CA THR A 275 11.44 12.23 9.14
C THR A 275 10.48 11.49 10.08
N GLY A 276 10.53 10.14 10.10
CA GLY A 276 9.74 9.33 11.03
C GLY A 276 8.29 9.11 10.62
N LYS A 277 8.02 8.95 9.31
CA LYS A 277 6.70 8.54 8.78
C LYS A 277 6.13 7.33 9.53
N THR A 278 6.94 6.28 9.68
CA THR A 278 6.57 5.05 10.39
C THR A 278 6.13 5.31 11.83
N THR A 279 6.90 6.11 12.59
CA THR A 279 6.57 6.44 14.00
C THR A 279 5.23 7.18 14.08
N PHE A 280 4.97 8.10 13.17
CA PHE A 280 3.67 8.78 13.09
C PHE A 280 2.53 7.81 12.80
N LEU A 281 2.66 6.94 11.79
CA LEU A 281 1.64 5.94 11.45
C LEU A 281 1.39 4.94 12.58
N GLN A 282 2.45 4.47 13.24
CA GLN A 282 2.33 3.61 14.44
C GLN A 282 1.57 4.30 15.56
N THR A 283 1.77 5.61 15.75
CA THR A 283 1.01 6.39 16.73
C THR A 283 -0.46 6.50 16.38
N VAL A 284 -0.79 6.78 15.12
CA VAL A 284 -2.19 6.83 14.65
C VAL A 284 -2.89 5.50 14.88
N ILE A 285 -2.25 4.38 14.53
CA ILE A 285 -2.78 3.03 14.73
C ILE A 285 -2.97 2.75 16.23
N ALA A 286 -1.96 3.04 17.06
CA ALA A 286 -2.04 2.85 18.51
C ALA A 286 -3.19 3.67 19.12
N ASN A 287 -3.32 4.92 18.71
CA ASN A 287 -4.37 5.82 19.14
C ASN A 287 -5.75 5.25 18.82
N ARG A 288 -5.93 4.77 17.61
CA ARG A 288 -7.19 4.19 17.13
C ARG A 288 -7.58 2.92 17.88
N ILE A 289 -6.63 2.01 18.08
CA ILE A 289 -6.86 0.76 18.83
C ILE A 289 -7.30 1.08 20.27
N VAL A 290 -6.60 2.00 20.97
CA VAL A 290 -6.95 2.37 22.33
C VAL A 290 -8.30 3.05 22.40
N HIS A 291 -8.59 3.96 21.44
CA HIS A 291 -9.89 4.63 21.35
C HIS A 291 -11.02 3.61 21.20
N THR A 292 -10.86 2.63 20.30
CA THR A 292 -11.88 1.61 20.02
C THR A 292 -12.08 0.68 21.22
N VAL A 293 -10.99 0.25 21.90
CA VAL A 293 -11.11 -0.58 23.13
C VAL A 293 -11.86 0.13 24.25
N LEU A 294 -11.69 1.45 24.41
CA LEU A 294 -12.31 2.19 25.48
C LEU A 294 -13.76 2.62 25.20
N ASN A 295 -14.09 2.91 23.93
CA ASN A 295 -15.39 3.48 23.55
C ASN A 295 -16.31 2.47 22.84
N HIS A 296 -15.74 1.58 22.02
CA HIS A 296 -16.44 0.59 21.20
C HIS A 296 -15.78 -0.78 21.29
N PRO A 297 -15.67 -1.37 22.49
CA PRO A 297 -14.86 -2.57 22.73
C PRO A 297 -15.31 -3.79 21.91
N GLU A 298 -16.59 -3.85 21.56
CA GLU A 298 -17.19 -4.94 20.78
C GLU A 298 -17.01 -4.76 19.25
N ASP A 299 -16.36 -3.67 18.82
CA ASP A 299 -16.23 -3.37 17.39
C ASP A 299 -14.78 -3.02 17.03
N PRO A 300 -13.88 -4.02 16.89
CA PRO A 300 -12.49 -3.78 16.48
C PRO A 300 -12.42 -3.19 15.08
N ASP A 301 -11.57 -2.16 14.92
CA ASP A 301 -11.33 -1.52 13.63
C ASP A 301 -10.64 -2.48 12.64
N ILE A 302 -11.07 -2.44 11.39
CA ILE A 302 -10.36 -3.03 10.26
C ILE A 302 -9.42 -1.96 9.68
N ILE A 303 -8.13 -2.04 10.00
CA ILE A 303 -7.10 -1.12 9.52
C ILE A 303 -6.33 -1.81 8.39
N VAL A 304 -6.24 -1.15 7.24
CA VAL A 304 -5.50 -1.67 6.08
C VAL A 304 -4.39 -0.71 5.70
N ALA A 305 -3.15 -1.22 5.62
CA ALA A 305 -2.02 -0.50 5.07
C ALA A 305 -1.72 -1.01 3.64
N SER A 306 -1.71 -0.11 2.67
CA SER A 306 -1.50 -0.44 1.25
C SER A 306 -0.41 0.41 0.60
N SER A 307 0.24 -0.17 -0.43
CA SER A 307 1.20 0.52 -1.27
C SER A 307 1.17 -0.03 -2.70
N ALA A 308 1.90 0.63 -3.63
CA ALA A 308 1.97 0.21 -5.03
C ALA A 308 2.85 -1.03 -5.25
N ASN A 309 3.86 -1.27 -4.41
CA ASN A 309 4.89 -2.29 -4.66
C ASN A 309 5.18 -3.17 -3.44
N ASN A 310 5.72 -4.37 -3.71
CA ASN A 310 6.05 -5.35 -2.67
C ASN A 310 7.19 -4.91 -1.74
N GLN A 311 8.09 -4.03 -2.18
CA GLN A 311 9.19 -3.56 -1.33
C GLN A 311 8.66 -2.69 -0.20
N ALA A 312 7.73 -1.78 -0.49
CA ALA A 312 7.06 -0.97 0.53
C ALA A 312 6.28 -1.87 1.51
N ILE A 313 5.56 -2.87 1.01
CA ILE A 313 4.85 -3.85 1.85
C ILE A 313 5.81 -4.58 2.79
N THR A 314 6.98 -5.01 2.29
CA THR A 314 8.00 -5.67 3.12
C THR A 314 8.53 -4.76 4.22
N ASN A 315 8.69 -3.47 3.95
CA ASN A 315 9.11 -2.49 4.96
C ASN A 315 8.02 -2.32 6.03
N ILE A 316 6.76 -2.15 5.62
CA ILE A 316 5.62 -2.05 6.55
C ILE A 316 5.56 -3.29 7.46
N LEU A 317 5.70 -4.50 6.91
CA LEU A 317 5.70 -5.73 7.70
C LEU A 317 6.81 -5.77 8.75
N LYS A 318 8.00 -5.30 8.39
CA LYS A 318 9.14 -5.21 9.34
C LYS A 318 8.87 -4.22 10.47
N ASP A 319 8.21 -3.11 10.16
CA ASP A 319 7.91 -2.06 11.13
C ASP A 319 6.87 -2.50 12.18
N PHE A 320 6.08 -3.55 11.88
CA PHE A 320 5.11 -4.15 12.80
C PHE A 320 5.61 -5.43 13.48
N LYS A 321 6.85 -5.83 13.22
CA LYS A 321 7.43 -6.99 13.90
C LYS A 321 7.78 -6.64 15.35
N ILE A 322 7.43 -7.55 16.27
CA ILE A 322 7.70 -7.42 17.71
C ILE A 322 9.06 -8.05 18.00
N GLU A 323 9.93 -7.28 18.65
CA GLU A 323 11.22 -7.80 19.10
C GLU A 323 11.04 -8.94 20.10
N GLN A 324 11.76 -10.04 19.88
CA GLN A 324 11.77 -11.18 20.80
C GLN A 324 12.96 -11.06 21.75
N PRO A 325 12.83 -11.50 23.02
CA PRO A 325 13.92 -11.48 23.97
C PRO A 325 15.06 -12.38 23.51
N THR A 326 16.30 -11.90 23.67
CA THR A 326 17.52 -12.67 23.47
C THR A 326 18.33 -12.66 24.78
N GLU A 327 19.33 -13.55 24.91
CA GLU A 327 20.20 -13.59 26.10
C GLU A 327 20.86 -12.23 26.40
N ASP A 328 21.20 -11.47 25.34
CA ASP A 328 21.88 -10.17 25.45
C ASP A 328 20.92 -8.96 25.48
N LYS A 329 19.65 -9.15 25.11
CA LYS A 329 18.67 -8.06 25.00
C LYS A 329 17.34 -8.46 25.63
N PRO A 330 17.12 -8.17 26.94
CA PRO A 330 15.82 -8.35 27.55
C PRO A 330 14.78 -7.40 26.91
N VAL A 331 13.58 -7.89 26.73
CA VAL A 331 12.43 -7.13 26.21
C VAL A 331 11.40 -6.98 27.34
N ASP A 332 10.70 -5.84 27.37
CA ASP A 332 9.61 -5.60 28.31
C ASP A 332 8.54 -6.69 28.15
N PRO A 333 8.22 -7.48 29.19
CA PRO A 333 7.21 -8.53 29.12
C PRO A 333 5.84 -8.04 28.66
N LEU A 334 5.53 -6.75 28.87
CA LEU A 334 4.29 -6.13 28.42
C LEU A 334 4.22 -6.01 26.90
N SER A 335 5.37 -5.81 26.23
CA SER A 335 5.43 -5.67 24.79
C SER A 335 5.48 -7.00 24.03
N LEU A 336 5.43 -8.12 24.73
CA LEU A 336 5.30 -9.45 24.14
C LEU A 336 3.83 -9.80 23.89
N ARG A 337 3.58 -10.68 22.93
CA ARG A 337 2.25 -11.23 22.72
C ARG A 337 1.96 -12.32 23.77
N TRP A 338 0.75 -12.31 24.32
CA TRP A 338 0.31 -13.30 25.32
C TRP A 338 -0.43 -14.49 24.71
N LEU A 339 -0.60 -14.49 23.39
CA LEU A 339 -1.04 -15.64 22.63
C LEU A 339 0.15 -16.31 21.92
N PRO A 340 0.17 -17.66 21.84
CA PRO A 340 1.33 -18.39 21.30
C PRO A 340 1.52 -18.14 19.80
N GLY A 341 2.79 -18.11 19.37
CA GLY A 341 3.14 -18.06 17.93
C GLY A 341 2.98 -16.71 17.25
N LEU A 342 2.72 -15.62 17.98
CA LEU A 342 2.60 -14.26 17.44
C LEU A 342 3.87 -13.45 17.73
N ASP A 343 4.48 -12.88 16.72
CA ASP A 343 5.62 -11.95 16.83
C ASP A 343 5.44 -10.69 15.95
N THR A 344 4.22 -10.41 15.52
CA THR A 344 3.90 -9.24 14.69
C THR A 344 2.50 -8.71 14.98
N LEU A 345 2.23 -7.48 14.58
CA LEU A 345 0.91 -6.84 14.57
C LEU A 345 0.30 -6.79 13.17
N GLY A 346 1.01 -7.29 12.14
CA GLY A 346 0.62 -7.17 10.74
C GLY A 346 0.28 -8.51 10.09
N LEU A 347 -0.83 -8.57 9.36
CA LEU A 347 -1.27 -9.71 8.55
C LEU A 347 -1.15 -9.38 7.06
N TYR A 348 -0.34 -10.13 6.32
CA TYR A 348 -0.12 -9.90 4.90
C TYR A 348 -1.21 -10.53 4.02
N LEU A 349 -1.93 -9.71 3.26
CA LEU A 349 -2.92 -10.12 2.27
C LEU A 349 -2.21 -10.42 0.94
N SER A 350 -1.77 -11.66 0.78
CA SER A 350 -0.90 -12.09 -0.33
C SER A 350 -1.61 -12.15 -1.68
N GLY A 351 -0.94 -11.66 -2.73
CA GLY A 351 -1.42 -11.80 -4.11
C GLY A 351 -1.19 -13.22 -4.69
N LYS A 352 -0.21 -13.97 -4.18
CA LYS A 352 0.17 -15.31 -4.68
C LYS A 352 0.03 -16.35 -3.58
N ASP A 353 -0.48 -17.53 -3.97
CA ASP A 353 -0.76 -18.65 -3.06
C ASP A 353 0.45 -19.59 -2.86
N GLU A 354 1.64 -19.26 -3.42
CA GLU A 354 2.74 -20.22 -3.58
C GLU A 354 3.76 -20.30 -2.43
N GLN A 355 3.68 -19.45 -1.41
CA GLN A 355 4.65 -19.48 -0.30
C GLN A 355 3.95 -19.71 1.04
N LYS A 356 4.38 -20.73 1.76
CA LYS A 356 3.97 -20.96 3.15
C LYS A 356 4.68 -19.94 4.05
N ASP A 357 3.92 -18.96 4.49
CA ASP A 357 4.31 -17.99 5.49
C ASP A 357 3.17 -17.87 6.48
N LEU A 358 3.47 -18.04 7.77
CA LEU A 358 2.45 -18.08 8.82
C LEU A 358 1.56 -16.81 8.81
N TYR A 359 2.13 -15.66 8.48
CA TYR A 359 1.41 -14.38 8.52
C TYR A 359 0.77 -13.99 7.19
N LYS A 360 0.59 -14.95 6.28
CA LYS A 360 -0.12 -14.72 5.01
C LYS A 360 -1.57 -15.15 5.09
N MET A 361 -2.46 -14.26 4.75
CA MET A 361 -3.85 -14.60 4.51
C MET A 361 -3.99 -15.18 3.10
N MET A 362 -4.51 -16.41 2.99
CA MET A 362 -4.74 -17.10 1.72
C MET A 362 -6.16 -17.62 1.65
N PHE A 363 -6.85 -17.39 0.51
CA PHE A 363 -8.14 -18.00 0.21
C PHE A 363 -7.96 -19.19 -0.71
N ASN A 364 -7.41 -20.29 -0.22
CA ASN A 364 -7.39 -21.53 -0.97
C ASN A 364 -8.27 -22.59 -0.30
N THR A 365 -8.75 -23.53 -1.10
CA THR A 365 -9.58 -24.65 -0.66
C THR A 365 -8.79 -25.70 0.14
N LYS A 366 -7.46 -25.55 0.28
CA LYS A 366 -6.57 -26.51 0.95
C LYS A 366 -6.28 -26.17 2.41
N GLY A 367 -6.84 -25.11 2.92
CA GLY A 367 -6.69 -24.76 4.33
C GLY A 367 -5.30 -24.21 4.72
N ASP A 368 -4.52 -23.69 3.75
CA ASP A 368 -3.21 -23.10 4.05
C ASP A 368 -3.32 -21.61 4.43
N GLY A 369 -2.47 -21.16 5.34
CA GLY A 369 -2.33 -19.76 5.75
C GLY A 369 -2.86 -19.43 7.13
N PHE A 370 -2.45 -18.28 7.66
CA PHE A 370 -2.70 -17.86 9.03
C PHE A 370 -4.18 -18.00 9.49
N PRO A 371 -5.22 -17.58 8.72
CA PRO A 371 -6.58 -17.68 9.18
C PRO A 371 -7.07 -19.12 9.44
N ASN A 372 -6.53 -20.09 8.71
CA ASN A 372 -6.95 -21.47 8.84
C ASN A 372 -6.18 -22.22 9.95
N GLU A 373 -4.96 -21.78 10.24
CA GLU A 373 -4.11 -22.37 11.28
C GLU A 373 -4.34 -21.73 12.65
N TYR A 374 -4.68 -20.45 12.67
CA TYR A 374 -4.78 -19.66 13.89
C TYR A 374 -6.22 -19.44 14.36
N ASP A 375 -7.13 -19.11 13.45
CA ASP A 375 -8.54 -18.87 13.68
C ASP A 375 -9.32 -20.21 13.76
N ASP A 376 -8.89 -21.10 14.67
CA ASP A 376 -9.42 -22.47 14.84
C ASP A 376 -9.97 -22.65 16.26
N PRO A 377 -11.30 -22.88 16.45
CA PRO A 377 -11.90 -23.16 17.74
C PRO A 377 -11.28 -24.33 18.50
N ALA A 378 -10.69 -25.31 17.80
CA ALA A 378 -10.00 -26.43 18.45
C ALA A 378 -8.81 -25.98 19.31
N ARG A 379 -8.26 -24.78 19.07
CA ARG A 379 -7.14 -24.20 19.82
C ARG A 379 -7.59 -23.29 20.98
N LEU A 380 -8.88 -23.12 21.20
CA LEU A 380 -9.43 -22.21 22.17
C LEU A 380 -8.85 -22.38 23.58
N GLU A 381 -8.79 -23.63 24.08
CA GLU A 381 -8.28 -23.93 25.43
C GLU A 381 -6.76 -23.70 25.55
N GLU A 382 -6.01 -23.91 24.44
CA GLU A 382 -4.59 -23.55 24.37
C GLU A 382 -4.42 -22.05 24.54
N TYR A 383 -5.15 -21.24 23.75
CA TYR A 383 -5.08 -19.78 23.80
C TYR A 383 -5.49 -19.22 25.16
N ARG A 384 -6.59 -19.72 25.73
CA ARG A 384 -7.08 -19.32 27.07
C ARG A 384 -6.03 -19.55 28.13
N ARG A 385 -5.43 -20.74 28.14
CA ARG A 385 -4.38 -21.10 29.11
C ARG A 385 -3.17 -20.18 29.00
N PHE A 386 -2.59 -20.01 27.79
CA PHE A 386 -1.43 -19.14 27.58
C PHE A 386 -1.72 -17.69 27.99
N TYR A 387 -2.86 -17.15 27.60
CA TYR A 387 -3.24 -15.80 27.93
C TYR A 387 -3.38 -15.58 29.44
N LEU A 388 -4.09 -16.46 30.15
CA LEU A 388 -4.31 -16.34 31.58
C LEU A 388 -3.00 -16.51 32.38
N GLU A 389 -2.12 -17.41 31.97
CA GLU A 389 -0.81 -17.59 32.59
C GLU A 389 0.02 -16.29 32.50
N HIS A 390 0.10 -15.68 31.33
CA HIS A 390 0.85 -14.44 31.11
C HIS A 390 0.21 -13.28 31.86
N PHE A 391 -1.09 -13.11 31.75
CA PHE A 391 -1.83 -12.05 32.46
C PHE A 391 -1.61 -12.13 33.98
N ASN A 392 -1.86 -13.29 34.58
CA ASN A 392 -1.75 -13.46 36.04
C ASN A 392 -0.31 -13.32 36.53
N ARG A 393 0.66 -13.78 35.76
CA ARG A 393 2.10 -13.59 36.08
C ARG A 393 2.47 -12.10 36.04
N PHE A 394 2.05 -11.38 35.00
CA PHE A 394 2.40 -9.97 34.82
C PHE A 394 1.77 -9.08 35.89
N PHE A 395 0.44 -9.21 36.11
CA PHE A 395 -0.28 -8.39 37.08
C PHE A 395 -0.26 -8.92 38.51
N LYS A 396 0.34 -10.09 38.75
CA LYS A 396 0.36 -10.77 40.06
C LYS A 396 -1.05 -10.95 40.62
N THR A 397 -1.97 -11.44 39.79
CA THR A 397 -3.40 -11.63 40.09
C THR A 397 -3.79 -13.10 39.91
N SER A 398 -5.07 -13.41 40.13
CA SER A 398 -5.66 -14.74 39.94
C SER A 398 -6.99 -14.65 39.15
N CYS A 399 -6.95 -13.97 38.01
CA CYS A 399 -8.10 -13.96 37.09
C CYS A 399 -8.33 -15.34 36.50
N HIS A 400 -9.60 -15.76 36.40
CA HIS A 400 -9.98 -17.13 36.02
C HIS A 400 -10.50 -17.22 34.55
N ASN A 401 -10.78 -16.09 33.92
CA ASN A 401 -11.25 -16.03 32.52
C ASN A 401 -10.88 -14.73 31.87
N GLU A 402 -10.94 -14.72 30.53
CA GLU A 402 -10.63 -13.60 29.66
C GLU A 402 -11.51 -12.36 29.94
N ILE A 403 -12.78 -12.55 30.30
CA ILE A 403 -13.70 -11.44 30.60
C ILE A 403 -13.28 -10.69 31.88
N ALA A 404 -12.80 -11.39 32.89
CA ALA A 404 -12.28 -10.77 34.11
C ALA A 404 -10.98 -9.97 33.79
N CYS A 405 -10.12 -10.51 32.95
CA CYS A 405 -8.91 -9.82 32.48
C CYS A 405 -9.26 -8.54 31.70
N GLN A 406 -10.21 -8.58 30.76
CA GLN A 406 -10.69 -7.41 30.02
C GLN A 406 -11.23 -6.32 30.96
N ARG A 407 -12.06 -6.70 31.94
CA ARG A 407 -12.58 -5.74 32.94
C ARG A 407 -11.46 -5.07 33.75
N PHE A 408 -10.44 -5.84 34.11
CA PHE A 408 -9.27 -5.31 34.79
C PHE A 408 -8.50 -4.32 33.90
N LEU A 409 -8.16 -4.71 32.65
CA LEU A 409 -7.43 -3.87 31.71
C LEU A 409 -8.19 -2.58 31.39
N ARG A 410 -9.47 -2.67 31.02
CA ARG A 410 -10.31 -1.51 30.68
C ARG A 410 -10.48 -0.55 31.85
N ARG A 411 -10.62 -1.05 33.09
CA ARG A 411 -10.61 -0.21 34.28
C ARG A 411 -9.27 0.53 34.41
N ARG A 412 -8.17 -0.19 34.30
CA ARG A 412 -6.82 0.39 34.44
C ARG A 412 -6.52 1.40 33.33
N MET A 413 -6.94 1.12 32.10
CA MET A 413 -6.83 2.06 30.97
C MET A 413 -7.62 3.36 31.23
N LYS A 414 -8.84 3.27 31.78
CA LYS A 414 -9.63 4.45 32.14
C LYS A 414 -8.98 5.28 33.26
N GLU A 415 -8.33 4.65 34.22
CA GLU A 415 -7.55 5.32 35.27
C GLU A 415 -6.36 6.09 34.66
N ILE A 416 -5.54 5.40 33.84
CA ILE A 416 -4.39 6.01 33.15
C ILE A 416 -4.86 7.17 32.26
N ARG A 417 -5.97 7.04 31.54
CA ARG A 417 -6.52 8.11 30.72
C ARG A 417 -6.82 9.37 31.53
N LYS A 418 -7.41 9.22 32.72
CA LYS A 418 -7.65 10.35 33.65
C LYS A 418 -6.33 10.96 34.13
N GLU A 419 -5.33 10.15 34.44
CA GLU A 419 -4.01 10.63 34.85
C GLU A 419 -3.34 11.44 33.73
N ILE A 420 -3.42 11.00 32.45
CA ILE A 420 -2.96 11.76 31.28
C ILE A 420 -3.67 13.13 31.22
N GLU A 421 -5.00 13.16 31.37
CA GLU A 421 -5.77 14.40 31.31
C GLU A 421 -5.36 15.38 32.41
N VAL A 422 -5.10 14.88 33.63
CA VAL A 422 -4.58 15.71 34.73
C VAL A 422 -3.22 16.31 34.37
N CYS A 423 -2.30 15.49 33.86
CA CYS A 423 -0.96 15.94 33.44
C CYS A 423 -1.05 17.04 32.37
N LEU A 424 -1.89 16.84 31.33
CA LEU A 424 -2.08 17.81 30.26
C LEU A 424 -2.72 19.12 30.74
N ASN A 425 -3.70 19.05 31.65
CA ASN A 425 -4.32 20.24 32.25
C ASN A 425 -3.33 21.04 33.11
N VAL A 426 -2.48 20.35 33.89
CA VAL A 426 -1.43 21.00 34.68
C VAL A 426 -0.38 21.66 33.79
N ALA A 427 0.05 20.98 32.71
CA ALA A 427 0.99 21.51 31.74
C ALA A 427 0.45 22.78 31.05
N SER A 428 -0.82 22.75 30.64
CA SER A 428 -1.52 23.88 30.04
C SER A 428 -1.56 25.10 31.01
N LEU A 429 -1.91 24.88 32.28
CA LEU A 429 -2.00 25.95 33.28
C LEU A 429 -0.64 26.53 33.68
N LYS A 430 0.43 25.75 33.76
CA LYS A 430 1.78 26.25 34.06
C LYS A 430 2.31 27.15 32.95
N GLN A 431 2.03 26.85 31.70
CA GLN A 431 2.39 27.70 30.58
C GLN A 431 1.66 29.03 30.62
N TYR A 432 0.36 29.05 30.90
CA TYR A 432 -0.44 30.27 31.06
C TYR A 432 -0.03 31.09 32.28
N GLY A 433 0.34 30.45 33.41
CA GLY A 433 0.75 31.13 34.63
C GLY A 433 2.06 31.89 34.52
N ASN A 434 2.93 31.50 33.57
CA ASN A 434 4.17 32.22 33.25
C ASN A 434 3.94 33.42 32.30
N GLU A 435 2.83 33.43 31.55
CA GLU A 435 2.48 34.51 30.62
C GLU A 435 1.56 35.58 31.23
N MET A 436 0.87 35.29 32.35
CA MET A 436 -0.03 36.22 33.05
C MET A 436 0.45 36.48 34.51
N GLU A 437 0.91 37.65 34.77
CA GLU A 437 1.20 38.18 36.13
C GLU A 437 -0.01 38.37 37.04
N ASP A 438 -1.22 37.98 36.66
CA ASP A 438 -2.44 38.22 37.40
C ASP A 438 -2.73 37.13 38.45
N LYS A 439 -2.38 37.49 39.72
CA LYS A 439 -2.35 36.58 40.90
C LYS A 439 -3.71 36.18 41.48
N GLY A 440 -4.85 36.65 40.92
CA GLY A 440 -6.17 36.52 41.60
C GLY A 440 -6.87 35.17 41.41
N PHE A 441 -7.34 34.90 40.18
CA PHE A 441 -8.18 33.74 39.88
C PHE A 441 -7.37 32.49 39.52
N VAL A 442 -6.32 32.66 38.69
CA VAL A 442 -5.41 31.59 38.24
C VAL A 442 -4.66 30.99 39.44
N GLY A 443 -4.19 31.81 40.38
CA GLY A 443 -3.53 31.33 41.61
C GLY A 443 -4.44 30.53 42.53
N LYS A 444 -5.77 30.80 42.53
CA LYS A 444 -6.74 29.98 43.27
C LYS A 444 -7.03 28.64 42.56
N LEU A 445 -7.06 28.64 41.24
CA LEU A 445 -7.24 27.47 40.41
C LEU A 445 -6.03 26.53 40.48
N ILE A 446 -4.83 27.06 40.41
CA ILE A 446 -3.57 26.33 40.58
C ILE A 446 -3.47 25.68 41.97
N ARG A 447 -3.88 26.41 43.05
CA ARG A 447 -3.93 25.87 44.41
C ARG A 447 -5.00 24.78 44.60
N LYS A 448 -6.12 24.83 43.84
CA LYS A 448 -7.16 23.80 43.86
C LYS A 448 -6.72 22.54 43.09
N LEU A 449 -5.91 22.69 42.04
CA LEU A 449 -5.30 21.62 41.27
C LEU A 449 -4.08 21.01 41.98
N GLN A 450 -3.39 21.78 42.83
CA GLN A 450 -2.32 21.25 43.71
C GLN A 450 -2.81 20.30 44.80
N LYS A 451 -4.14 20.19 44.99
CA LYS A 451 -4.77 19.20 45.88
C LYS A 451 -5.19 17.89 45.18
N LEU A 452 -5.08 17.82 43.85
CA LEU A 452 -5.10 16.56 43.12
C LEU A 452 -3.78 15.82 43.38
N PRO A 453 -3.74 14.48 43.32
CA PRO A 453 -2.46 13.73 43.45
C PRO A 453 -1.44 14.43 42.57
N SER A 454 -0.37 14.90 43.16
CA SER A 454 0.52 15.81 42.48
C SER A 454 1.12 15.06 41.29
N TYR A 455 1.32 15.78 40.19
CA TYR A 455 2.16 15.32 39.09
C TYR A 455 3.44 14.62 39.61
N GLU A 456 4.01 15.14 40.70
CA GLU A 456 5.16 14.54 41.39
C GLU A 456 4.84 13.15 41.96
N ASP A 457 3.62 12.88 42.45
CA ASP A 457 3.25 11.56 42.96
C ASP A 457 3.00 10.56 41.82
N VAL A 458 2.46 11.05 40.70
CA VAL A 458 2.29 10.25 39.48
C VAL A 458 3.64 9.91 38.89
N ILE A 459 4.54 10.88 38.77
CA ILE A 459 5.91 10.66 38.29
C ILE A 459 6.74 9.83 39.27
N LYS A 460 6.63 10.06 40.59
CA LYS A 460 7.27 9.21 41.59
C LYS A 460 6.83 7.75 41.48
N GLY A 461 5.57 7.51 41.17
CA GLY A 461 5.08 6.16 40.88
C GLY A 461 5.80 5.52 39.68
N TRP A 462 6.12 6.30 38.65
CA TRP A 462 6.82 5.83 37.45
C TRP A 462 8.33 5.72 37.64
N GLU A 463 8.94 6.70 38.31
CA GLU A 463 10.38 6.67 38.64
C GLU A 463 10.74 5.48 39.53
N GLN A 464 9.74 4.88 40.20
CA GLN A 464 9.89 3.62 40.91
C GLN A 464 9.92 2.39 40.00
N THR A 465 9.46 2.50 38.73
CA THR A 465 9.64 1.43 37.74
C THR A 465 11.00 1.60 37.05
N LYS A 466 11.90 0.67 37.28
CA LYS A 466 13.28 0.69 36.74
C LYS A 466 13.29 0.91 35.22
N ASP A 467 12.36 0.26 34.50
CA ASP A 467 12.29 0.31 33.04
C ASP A 467 11.94 1.69 32.48
N PHE A 468 11.10 2.47 33.17
CA PHE A 468 10.80 3.85 32.78
C PHE A 468 12.02 4.75 32.98
N LYS A 469 12.65 4.63 34.14
CA LYS A 469 13.84 5.42 34.45
C LYS A 469 14.96 5.17 33.46
N ASP A 470 15.26 3.93 33.17
CA ASP A 470 16.27 3.54 32.18
C ASP A 470 15.98 4.08 30.79
N ARG A 471 14.71 4.06 30.34
CA ARG A 471 14.27 4.65 29.07
C ARG A 471 14.39 6.16 29.05
N TYR A 472 13.98 6.83 30.11
CA TYR A 472 14.05 8.28 30.22
C TYR A 472 15.48 8.78 30.31
N ASP A 473 16.35 8.15 31.13
CA ASP A 473 17.74 8.48 31.24
C ASP A 473 18.50 8.30 29.92
N LYS A 474 18.21 7.23 29.17
CA LYS A 474 18.73 7.00 27.84
C LYS A 474 18.29 8.07 26.84
N LEU A 475 17.03 8.49 26.90
CA LEU A 475 16.46 9.52 26.05
C LEU A 475 17.08 10.90 26.34
N THR A 476 17.18 11.30 27.61
CA THR A 476 17.70 12.60 28.05
C THR A 476 19.23 12.72 27.90
N ALA A 477 19.94 11.61 27.72
CA ALA A 477 21.31 11.62 27.26
C ALA A 477 21.50 12.23 25.87
N ASN A 478 20.43 12.28 25.05
CA ASN A 478 20.41 13.01 23.79
C ASN A 478 20.16 14.52 24.06
N PRO A 479 21.03 15.43 23.57
CA PRO A 479 20.87 16.88 23.74
C PRO A 479 19.50 17.42 23.32
N GLU A 480 18.84 16.79 22.37
CA GLU A 480 17.49 17.17 21.91
C GLU A 480 16.46 17.13 23.05
N TYR A 481 16.62 16.22 24.01
CA TYR A 481 15.66 15.99 25.10
C TYR A 481 16.16 16.40 26.49
N SER A 482 17.40 16.88 26.60
CA SER A 482 18.05 17.12 27.89
C SER A 482 17.57 18.39 28.62
N SER A 483 16.94 19.33 27.89
CA SER A 483 16.52 20.63 28.45
C SER A 483 15.27 21.18 27.80
N LEU A 484 14.23 20.33 27.71
CA LEU A 484 12.95 20.73 27.14
C LEU A 484 12.16 21.65 28.09
N PRO A 485 11.37 22.60 27.54
CA PRO A 485 10.36 23.30 28.31
C PRO A 485 9.39 22.31 28.98
N TYR A 486 8.85 22.70 30.14
CA TYR A 486 8.01 21.81 30.96
C TYR A 486 6.89 21.07 30.19
N THR A 487 6.17 21.79 29.35
CA THR A 487 5.06 21.20 28.54
C THR A 487 5.56 20.19 27.52
N GLU A 488 6.70 20.48 26.90
CA GLU A 488 7.33 19.60 25.91
C GLU A 488 7.90 18.33 26.59
N ASP A 489 8.60 18.50 27.73
CA ASP A 489 9.12 17.38 28.53
C ASP A 489 7.99 16.48 29.03
N MET A 490 6.87 17.08 29.51
CA MET A 490 5.67 16.33 29.90
C MET A 490 5.14 15.46 28.76
N ALA A 491 4.99 16.03 27.57
CA ALA A 491 4.48 15.29 26.44
C ALA A 491 5.40 14.12 26.05
N VAL A 492 6.73 14.32 26.12
CA VAL A 492 7.74 13.28 25.89
C VAL A 492 7.63 12.16 26.93
N ARG A 493 7.53 12.51 28.22
CA ARG A 493 7.35 11.53 29.31
C ARG A 493 6.08 10.70 29.12
N LEU A 494 4.97 11.34 28.76
CA LEU A 494 3.70 10.66 28.50
C LEU A 494 3.82 9.64 27.37
N ASP A 495 4.55 9.96 26.28
CA ASP A 495 4.73 9.06 25.15
C ASP A 495 5.43 7.77 25.53
N ILE A 496 6.56 7.87 26.23
CA ILE A 496 7.38 6.71 26.60
C ILE A 496 6.86 5.94 27.81
N SER A 497 5.76 6.37 28.42
CA SER A 497 5.18 5.78 29.62
C SER A 497 3.68 5.46 29.44
N TYR A 498 2.77 6.34 29.87
CA TYR A 498 1.34 6.08 29.93
C TYR A 498 0.71 5.79 28.57
N ARG A 499 1.11 6.52 27.51
CA ARG A 499 0.63 6.27 26.16
C ARG A 499 1.10 4.91 25.61
N TYR A 500 2.33 4.54 25.94
CA TYR A 500 2.88 3.22 25.66
C TYR A 500 2.12 2.11 26.43
N LEU A 501 1.87 2.31 27.74
CA LEU A 501 1.09 1.35 28.54
C LEU A 501 -0.32 1.17 28.00
N LEU A 502 -1.01 2.26 27.65
CA LEU A 502 -2.36 2.20 27.08
C LEU A 502 -2.40 1.38 25.80
N PHE A 503 -1.43 1.53 24.92
CA PHE A 503 -1.35 0.73 23.70
C PHE A 503 -1.25 -0.76 24.00
N TRP A 504 -0.31 -1.18 24.83
CA TRP A 504 -0.11 -2.59 25.11
C TRP A 504 -1.26 -3.21 25.92
N TYR A 505 -1.85 -2.46 26.84
CA TYR A 505 -3.06 -2.92 27.51
C TYR A 505 -4.22 -3.12 26.52
N ALA A 506 -4.34 -2.27 25.53
CA ALA A 506 -5.33 -2.43 24.48
C ALA A 506 -5.04 -3.64 23.58
N ILE A 507 -3.79 -3.93 23.26
CA ILE A 507 -3.41 -5.14 22.52
C ILE A 507 -3.80 -6.38 23.32
N HIS A 508 -3.54 -6.43 24.62
CA HIS A 508 -3.90 -7.58 25.46
C HIS A 508 -5.41 -7.67 25.70
N ASP A 509 -6.14 -6.57 25.72
CA ASP A 509 -7.61 -6.59 25.72
C ASP A 509 -8.16 -7.19 24.43
N ARG A 510 -7.55 -6.87 23.28
CA ARG A 510 -7.91 -7.43 21.98
C ARG A 510 -7.55 -8.93 21.85
N GLU A 511 -6.47 -9.39 22.48
CA GLU A 511 -6.14 -10.82 22.58
C GLU A 511 -7.22 -11.59 23.38
N ALA A 512 -7.71 -11.03 24.48
CA ALA A 512 -8.84 -11.58 25.22
C ALA A 512 -10.14 -11.57 24.41
N GLU A 513 -10.38 -10.49 23.65
CA GLU A 513 -11.53 -10.37 22.74
C GLU A 513 -11.49 -11.41 21.63
N PHE A 514 -10.31 -11.73 21.08
CA PHE A 514 -10.13 -12.82 20.13
C PHE A 514 -10.57 -14.16 20.72
N ILE A 515 -10.13 -14.48 21.95
CA ILE A 515 -10.52 -15.73 22.65
C ILE A 515 -12.04 -15.80 22.81
N ARG A 516 -12.68 -14.71 23.23
CA ARG A 516 -14.14 -14.63 23.40
C ARG A 516 -14.87 -14.88 22.08
N ARG A 517 -14.48 -14.18 21.02
CA ARG A 517 -15.08 -14.33 19.68
C ARG A 517 -14.85 -15.71 19.07
N LEU A 518 -13.68 -16.30 19.33
CA LEU A 518 -13.39 -17.66 18.88
C LEU A 518 -14.25 -18.70 19.60
N ALA A 519 -14.58 -18.47 20.88
CA ALA A 519 -15.48 -19.34 21.63
C ALA A 519 -16.94 -19.28 21.13
N GLU A 520 -17.36 -18.17 20.53
CA GLU A 520 -18.69 -17.96 19.95
C GLU A 520 -18.76 -18.36 18.46
N CYS A 521 -17.61 -18.69 17.84
CA CYS A 521 -17.53 -18.99 16.41
C CYS A 521 -17.94 -20.45 16.14
N ASP A 522 -18.96 -20.64 15.31
CA ASP A 522 -19.26 -21.94 14.69
C ASP A 522 -18.66 -22.02 13.27
N LYS A 523 -17.57 -22.77 13.12
CA LYS A 523 -16.89 -22.91 11.84
C LYS A 523 -17.67 -23.71 10.79
N GLU A 524 -18.59 -24.58 11.22
CA GLU A 524 -19.42 -25.36 10.30
C GLU A 524 -20.53 -24.49 9.67
N GLU A 525 -20.99 -23.48 10.40
CA GLU A 525 -22.00 -22.52 9.94
C GLU A 525 -21.37 -21.26 9.29
N GLU A 526 -20.07 -20.99 9.49
CA GLU A 526 -19.40 -19.80 8.97
C GLU A 526 -19.34 -19.80 7.43
N THR A 527 -20.00 -18.83 6.82
CA THR A 527 -20.08 -18.66 5.37
C THR A 527 -19.15 -17.55 4.86
N ARG A 528 -19.14 -17.30 3.55
CA ARG A 528 -18.57 -16.08 2.98
C ARG A 528 -19.61 -14.97 2.81
N GLY A 529 -20.75 -15.07 3.47
CA GLY A 529 -21.73 -14.00 3.57
C GLY A 529 -21.12 -12.72 4.13
N ARG A 530 -21.73 -11.57 3.83
CA ARG A 530 -21.22 -10.25 4.24
C ARG A 530 -20.97 -10.17 5.76
N GLU A 531 -21.92 -10.61 6.55
CA GLU A 531 -21.85 -10.54 8.02
C GLU A 531 -20.76 -11.47 8.56
N ASP A 532 -20.79 -12.75 8.24
CA ASP A 532 -19.83 -13.76 8.71
C ASP A 532 -18.39 -13.38 8.31
N TYR A 533 -18.20 -12.96 7.07
CA TYR A 533 -16.88 -12.59 6.57
C TYR A 533 -16.36 -11.32 7.24
N THR A 534 -17.23 -10.33 7.51
CA THR A 534 -16.86 -9.13 8.27
C THR A 534 -16.49 -9.48 9.71
N GLU A 535 -17.27 -10.34 10.37
CA GLU A 535 -16.96 -10.82 11.72
C GLU A 535 -15.65 -11.59 11.79
N ARG A 536 -15.34 -12.38 10.77
CA ARG A 536 -14.04 -13.05 10.66
C ARG A 536 -12.88 -12.06 10.51
N LEU A 537 -13.02 -11.02 9.69
CA LEU A 537 -12.02 -9.97 9.58
C LEU A 537 -11.81 -9.24 10.92
N LYS A 538 -12.88 -8.92 11.64
CA LYS A 538 -12.83 -8.30 12.97
C LYS A 538 -12.18 -9.21 14.01
N ARG A 539 -12.47 -10.50 14.00
CA ARG A 539 -11.83 -11.51 14.86
C ARG A 539 -10.32 -11.57 14.59
N LEU A 540 -9.91 -11.61 13.33
CA LEU A 540 -8.49 -11.56 12.94
C LEU A 540 -7.83 -10.22 13.33
N ALA A 541 -8.54 -9.09 13.22
CA ALA A 541 -8.04 -7.78 13.62
C ALA A 541 -7.74 -7.69 15.13
N CYS A 542 -8.38 -8.50 15.97
CA CYS A 542 -8.05 -8.60 17.40
C CYS A 542 -6.60 -9.08 17.63
N VAL A 543 -6.09 -9.96 16.80
CA VAL A 543 -4.73 -10.50 16.95
C VAL A 543 -3.72 -9.89 15.97
N MET A 544 -4.17 -9.48 14.81
CA MET A 544 -3.40 -8.81 13.76
C MET A 544 -4.09 -7.51 13.36
N PRO A 545 -3.93 -6.43 14.14
CA PRO A 545 -4.72 -5.21 13.98
C PRO A 545 -4.47 -4.46 12.66
N VAL A 546 -3.41 -4.81 11.92
CA VAL A 546 -3.08 -4.16 10.64
C VAL A 546 -3.04 -5.18 9.53
N PHE A 547 -3.97 -5.11 8.59
CA PHE A 547 -3.91 -5.86 7.33
C PHE A 547 -3.02 -5.12 6.35
N ILE A 548 -2.10 -5.83 5.69
CA ILE A 548 -1.08 -5.22 4.83
C ILE A 548 -1.20 -5.80 3.43
N SER A 549 -1.34 -4.95 2.41
CA SER A 549 -1.65 -5.37 1.04
C SER A 549 -1.03 -4.45 -0.02
N THR A 550 -0.86 -4.97 -1.22
CA THR A 550 -0.74 -4.11 -2.41
C THR A 550 -2.14 -3.75 -2.92
N PHE A 551 -2.28 -2.64 -3.67
CA PHE A 551 -3.55 -2.30 -4.32
C PHE A 551 -4.03 -3.36 -5.33
N HIS A 552 -3.12 -4.16 -5.88
CA HIS A 552 -3.48 -5.28 -6.74
C HIS A 552 -4.15 -6.44 -5.98
N SER A 553 -3.77 -6.64 -4.73
CA SER A 553 -4.27 -7.74 -3.89
C SER A 553 -5.48 -7.35 -3.06
N LEU A 554 -5.57 -6.11 -2.62
CA LEU A 554 -6.62 -5.64 -1.71
C LEU A 554 -8.05 -5.98 -2.19
N PRO A 555 -8.45 -5.74 -3.45
CA PRO A 555 -9.80 -6.08 -3.91
C PRO A 555 -10.12 -7.58 -3.90
N LYS A 556 -9.12 -8.47 -3.86
CA LYS A 556 -9.32 -9.92 -3.73
C LYS A 556 -9.86 -10.30 -2.35
N TYR A 557 -9.47 -9.56 -1.32
CA TYR A 557 -9.77 -9.86 0.08
C TYR A 557 -10.99 -9.08 0.60
N MET A 558 -11.34 -7.98 -0.03
CA MET A 558 -12.47 -7.14 0.35
C MET A 558 -13.71 -7.43 -0.50
N VAL A 559 -14.04 -8.73 -0.63
CA VAL A 559 -15.24 -9.22 -1.32
C VAL A 559 -15.90 -10.34 -0.53
N CYS A 560 -17.22 -10.40 -0.61
CA CYS A 560 -18.06 -11.41 0.04
C CYS A 560 -19.05 -12.03 -0.96
N VAL A 561 -19.87 -12.94 -0.46
CA VAL A 561 -21.05 -13.42 -1.16
C VAL A 561 -22.24 -12.60 -0.67
N ASP A 562 -22.92 -11.92 -1.56
CA ASP A 562 -24.09 -11.11 -1.23
C ASP A 562 -25.15 -11.26 -2.32
N SER A 563 -26.38 -11.58 -1.93
CA SER A 563 -27.56 -11.71 -2.83
C SER A 563 -27.31 -12.60 -4.06
N GLY A 564 -26.51 -13.67 -3.90
CA GLY A 564 -26.14 -14.60 -4.98
C GLY A 564 -24.93 -14.16 -5.82
N GLU A 565 -24.35 -13.02 -5.54
CA GLU A 565 -23.12 -12.53 -6.15
C GLU A 565 -21.89 -12.96 -5.34
N TRP A 566 -20.95 -13.67 -5.97
CA TRP A 566 -19.76 -14.24 -5.31
C TRP A 566 -18.60 -13.24 -5.07
N ASP A 567 -18.62 -12.12 -5.78
CA ASP A 567 -17.56 -11.09 -5.75
C ASP A 567 -18.14 -9.72 -5.36
N ALA A 568 -19.15 -9.68 -4.49
CA ALA A 568 -19.74 -8.44 -4.01
C ALA A 568 -18.73 -7.65 -3.15
N PRO A 569 -18.43 -6.39 -3.47
CA PRO A 569 -17.45 -5.62 -2.70
C PRO A 569 -17.94 -5.31 -1.28
N LEU A 570 -17.02 -5.38 -0.32
CA LEU A 570 -17.22 -4.92 1.05
C LEU A 570 -17.02 -3.40 1.12
N TYR A 571 -17.97 -2.65 0.57
CA TYR A 571 -17.93 -1.18 0.63
C TYR A 571 -17.97 -0.69 2.08
N ASP A 572 -17.20 0.39 2.37
CA ASP A 572 -17.12 1.07 3.66
C ASP A 572 -16.80 0.14 4.86
N SER A 573 -16.13 -0.99 4.61
CA SER A 573 -15.77 -1.97 5.64
C SER A 573 -14.40 -1.74 6.27
N ILE A 574 -13.52 -0.99 5.60
CA ILE A 574 -12.22 -0.60 6.13
C ILE A 574 -12.39 0.69 6.93
N ASP A 575 -12.13 0.64 8.24
CA ASP A 575 -12.27 1.81 9.10
C ASP A 575 -11.16 2.84 8.86
N LEU A 576 -9.95 2.38 8.55
CA LEU A 576 -8.82 3.24 8.18
C LEU A 576 -7.98 2.60 7.07
N LEU A 577 -7.88 3.27 5.94
CA LEU A 577 -6.95 2.95 4.86
C LEU A 577 -5.68 3.81 4.99
N ILE A 578 -4.55 3.18 5.20
CA ILE A 578 -3.23 3.82 5.22
C ILE A 578 -2.56 3.56 3.88
N VAL A 579 -2.14 4.62 3.19
CA VAL A 579 -1.39 4.52 1.93
C VAL A 579 0.03 5.01 2.15
N ASP A 580 0.97 4.07 2.24
CA ASP A 580 2.38 4.39 2.37
C ASP A 580 3.05 4.52 0.99
N GLU A 581 4.09 5.37 0.92
CA GLU A 581 4.75 5.78 -0.32
C GLU A 581 3.75 6.24 -1.40
N SER A 582 2.73 6.99 -0.96
CA SER A 582 1.59 7.41 -1.81
C SER A 582 1.97 8.30 -2.99
N GLY A 583 3.16 8.94 -2.95
CA GLY A 583 3.77 9.64 -4.08
C GLY A 583 4.08 8.72 -5.27
N GLN A 584 4.31 7.43 -5.01
CA GLN A 584 4.65 6.42 -6.02
C GLN A 584 3.44 5.60 -6.51
N VAL A 585 2.24 5.93 -6.05
CA VAL A 585 1.00 5.22 -6.40
C VAL A 585 0.25 5.98 -7.48
N SER A 586 0.06 5.36 -8.64
CA SER A 586 -0.73 5.95 -9.73
C SER A 586 -2.23 5.92 -9.40
N PRO A 587 -3.00 6.92 -9.87
CA PRO A 587 -4.42 7.06 -9.54
C PRO A 587 -5.25 5.83 -9.91
N GLU A 588 -5.09 5.31 -11.12
CA GLU A 588 -5.89 4.21 -11.67
C GLU A 588 -5.76 2.90 -10.87
N LEU A 589 -4.68 2.72 -10.11
CA LEU A 589 -4.48 1.56 -9.25
C LEU A 589 -5.25 1.67 -7.93
N ALA A 590 -5.22 2.84 -7.30
CA ALA A 590 -5.67 3.00 -5.92
C ALA A 590 -7.12 3.48 -5.79
N ILE A 591 -7.58 4.33 -6.72
CA ILE A 591 -8.88 5.03 -6.62
C ILE A 591 -10.05 4.11 -6.26
N PRO A 592 -10.27 2.95 -6.91
CA PRO A 592 -11.44 2.16 -6.59
C PRO A 592 -11.40 1.59 -5.16
N SER A 593 -10.21 1.40 -4.57
CA SER A 593 -10.07 0.90 -3.20
C SER A 593 -10.56 1.89 -2.12
N PHE A 594 -10.68 3.18 -2.45
CA PHE A 594 -11.27 4.17 -1.53
C PHE A 594 -12.77 3.99 -1.33
N SER A 595 -13.46 3.24 -2.19
CA SER A 595 -14.85 2.85 -1.94
C SER A 595 -15.01 1.80 -0.84
N LEU A 596 -13.91 1.14 -0.47
CA LEU A 596 -13.90 0.09 0.57
C LEU A 596 -13.66 0.66 1.96
N ALA A 597 -13.31 1.95 2.07
CA ALA A 597 -12.84 2.57 3.32
C ALA A 597 -13.69 3.78 3.72
N LYS A 598 -13.72 4.04 5.04
CA LYS A 598 -14.40 5.19 5.67
C LYS A 598 -13.47 6.39 5.80
N GLN A 599 -12.20 6.17 6.13
CA GLN A 599 -11.17 7.19 6.30
C GLN A 599 -9.87 6.75 5.64
N ALA A 600 -9.02 7.70 5.22
CA ALA A 600 -7.72 7.42 4.66
C ALA A 600 -6.63 8.39 5.12
N ILE A 601 -5.45 7.85 5.43
CA ILE A 601 -4.21 8.61 5.64
C ILE A 601 -3.24 8.23 4.53
N LEU A 602 -2.77 9.24 3.80
CA LEU A 602 -1.82 9.08 2.73
C LEU A 602 -0.48 9.70 3.15
N VAL A 603 0.53 8.85 3.27
CA VAL A 603 1.88 9.27 3.64
C VAL A 603 2.81 9.05 2.46
N GLY A 604 3.63 10.04 2.15
CA GLY A 604 4.54 9.97 1.01
C GLY A 604 5.38 11.22 0.92
N ASP A 605 6.10 11.33 -0.19
CA ASP A 605 6.91 12.49 -0.50
C ASP A 605 6.74 12.81 -1.98
N VAL A 606 6.25 14.02 -2.28
CA VAL A 606 5.99 14.45 -3.66
C VAL A 606 7.27 14.80 -4.42
N GLU A 607 8.37 15.01 -3.71
CA GLU A 607 9.69 15.33 -4.28
C GLU A 607 10.55 14.08 -4.54
N GLN A 608 10.06 12.88 -4.16
CA GLN A 608 10.70 11.62 -4.46
C GLN A 608 10.27 11.06 -5.82
N ILE A 609 10.65 9.80 -6.08
CA ILE A 609 10.35 9.09 -7.32
C ILE A 609 8.83 9.07 -7.54
N GLU A 610 8.40 9.56 -8.68
CA GLU A 610 7.01 9.53 -9.13
C GLU A 610 6.58 8.10 -9.53
N PRO A 611 5.28 7.86 -9.69
CA PRO A 611 4.79 6.56 -10.17
C PRO A 611 5.43 6.18 -11.52
N ILE A 612 5.64 4.90 -11.74
CA ILE A 612 5.98 4.40 -13.07
C ILE A 612 4.69 4.37 -13.89
N TRP A 613 4.42 5.45 -14.61
CA TRP A 613 3.23 5.54 -15.43
C TRP A 613 3.27 4.57 -16.60
N SER A 614 2.21 3.80 -16.72
CA SER A 614 2.11 2.74 -17.71
C SER A 614 1.62 3.23 -19.06
N ILE A 615 1.05 4.44 -19.15
CA ILE A 615 0.56 5.07 -20.37
C ILE A 615 1.23 6.42 -20.63
N SER A 616 1.28 6.85 -21.88
CA SER A 616 1.80 8.17 -22.25
C SER A 616 0.74 9.27 -22.04
N GLU A 617 1.18 10.53 -22.09
CA GLU A 617 0.28 11.68 -21.95
C GLU A 617 -0.75 11.74 -23.09
N GLU A 618 -0.35 11.36 -24.30
CA GLU A 618 -1.24 11.31 -25.48
C GLU A 618 -2.38 10.31 -25.28
N TYR A 619 -2.10 9.09 -24.79
CA TYR A 619 -3.13 8.11 -24.46
C TYR A 619 -4.06 8.60 -23.33
N SER A 620 -3.50 9.24 -22.32
CA SER A 620 -4.25 9.85 -21.23
C SER A 620 -5.22 10.92 -21.77
N CYS A 621 -4.75 11.82 -22.63
CA CYS A 621 -5.55 12.86 -23.26
C CYS A 621 -6.68 12.30 -24.16
N ILE A 622 -6.39 11.27 -24.96
CA ILE A 622 -7.41 10.61 -25.79
C ILE A 622 -8.52 10.03 -24.91
N ASN A 623 -8.15 9.37 -23.82
CA ASN A 623 -9.14 8.80 -22.90
C ASN A 623 -9.96 9.91 -22.19
N LEU A 624 -9.35 11.04 -21.80
CA LEU A 624 -10.09 12.18 -21.25
C LEU A 624 -11.11 12.76 -22.25
N LYS A 625 -10.73 12.91 -23.52
CA LYS A 625 -11.61 13.39 -24.61
C LYS A 625 -12.73 12.37 -24.86
N ARG A 626 -12.40 11.06 -24.92
CA ARG A 626 -13.35 9.97 -25.15
C ARG A 626 -14.50 9.96 -24.14
N PHE A 627 -14.19 10.18 -22.87
CA PHE A 627 -15.21 10.20 -21.81
C PHE A 627 -15.80 11.60 -21.55
N GLY A 628 -15.48 12.60 -22.39
CA GLY A 628 -16.02 13.94 -22.30
C GLY A 628 -15.64 14.65 -21.00
N LEU A 629 -14.41 14.45 -20.54
CA LEU A 629 -13.82 15.15 -19.38
C LEU A 629 -13.15 16.46 -19.80
N ILE A 630 -12.58 16.49 -21.01
CA ILE A 630 -11.98 17.66 -21.64
C ILE A 630 -12.40 17.71 -23.11
N SER A 631 -12.37 18.91 -23.69
CA SER A 631 -12.55 19.15 -25.14
C SER A 631 -11.20 19.25 -25.87
N SER A 632 -10.20 19.83 -25.23
CA SER A 632 -8.84 20.01 -25.75
C SER A 632 -7.84 20.09 -24.58
N GLU A 633 -6.55 20.07 -24.89
CA GLU A 633 -5.46 20.21 -23.89
C GLU A 633 -5.31 21.65 -23.37
N SER A 634 -5.90 22.64 -24.07
CA SER A 634 -6.00 24.02 -23.61
C SER A 634 -7.19 24.26 -22.67
N ASP A 635 -7.98 23.22 -22.37
CA ASP A 635 -9.12 23.31 -21.45
C ASP A 635 -8.62 23.55 -20.01
N LYS A 636 -9.26 24.51 -19.30
CA LYS A 636 -8.99 24.76 -17.88
C LYS A 636 -9.16 23.51 -17.02
N MET A 637 -10.07 22.61 -17.41
CA MET A 637 -10.25 21.33 -16.72
C MET A 637 -9.03 20.43 -16.87
N TYR A 638 -8.36 20.41 -18.03
CA TYR A 638 -7.12 19.67 -18.22
C TYR A 638 -6.03 20.15 -17.25
N ALA A 639 -5.83 21.47 -17.17
CA ALA A 639 -4.87 22.07 -16.25
C ALA A 639 -5.18 21.67 -14.80
N PHE A 640 -6.47 21.78 -14.38
CA PHE A 640 -6.89 21.37 -13.03
C PHE A 640 -6.61 19.89 -12.76
N LEU A 641 -6.95 18.99 -13.69
CA LEU A 641 -6.73 17.55 -13.52
C LEU A 641 -5.24 17.20 -13.43
N ARG A 642 -4.40 17.86 -14.24
CA ARG A 642 -2.95 17.70 -14.24
C ARG A 642 -2.33 18.16 -12.91
N GLU A 643 -2.62 19.37 -12.48
CA GLU A 643 -2.08 19.99 -11.26
C GLU A 643 -2.46 19.20 -10.00
N ASN A 644 -3.69 18.70 -9.96
CA ASN A 644 -4.20 17.96 -8.80
C ASN A 644 -3.99 16.44 -8.88
N GLY A 645 -3.15 15.95 -9.79
CA GLY A 645 -2.70 14.57 -9.83
C GLY A 645 -3.69 13.54 -10.36
N PHE A 646 -4.72 13.94 -11.12
CA PHE A 646 -5.77 13.04 -11.65
C PHE A 646 -5.33 12.22 -12.88
N LEU A 647 -4.25 12.66 -13.57
CA LEU A 647 -3.84 12.03 -14.82
C LEU A 647 -3.09 10.71 -14.57
N SER A 648 -3.44 9.66 -15.30
CA SER A 648 -2.72 8.37 -15.26
C SER A 648 -1.34 8.41 -15.92
N SER A 649 -0.97 9.54 -16.55
CA SER A 649 0.33 9.75 -17.21
C SER A 649 1.29 10.65 -16.42
N SER A 650 0.82 11.31 -15.36
CA SER A 650 1.64 12.27 -14.58
C SER A 650 1.11 12.49 -13.14
N GLY A 651 0.05 11.80 -12.76
CA GLY A 651 -0.58 11.92 -11.46
C GLY A 651 -0.05 10.96 -10.40
N SER A 652 -0.37 11.24 -9.14
CA SER A 652 -0.21 10.32 -8.02
C SER A 652 -1.36 10.50 -7.04
N ILE A 653 -1.62 9.43 -6.26
CA ILE A 653 -2.70 9.48 -5.26
C ILE A 653 -2.40 10.49 -4.14
N MET A 654 -1.12 10.75 -3.87
CA MET A 654 -0.69 11.78 -2.90
C MET A 654 -1.09 13.19 -3.36
N LYS A 655 -0.88 13.54 -4.65
CA LYS A 655 -1.30 14.83 -5.20
C LYS A 655 -2.81 15.01 -5.09
N MET A 656 -3.60 13.94 -5.34
CA MET A 656 -5.06 13.97 -5.19
C MET A 656 -5.50 14.14 -3.74
N ALA A 657 -4.86 13.45 -2.80
CA ALA A 657 -5.17 13.54 -1.38
C ALA A 657 -4.87 14.92 -0.79
N ARG A 658 -3.77 15.55 -1.20
CA ARG A 658 -3.43 16.92 -0.78
C ARG A 658 -4.56 17.91 -1.08
N LYS A 659 -5.17 17.82 -2.27
CA LYS A 659 -6.33 18.64 -2.65
C LYS A 659 -7.51 18.46 -1.67
N SER A 660 -7.70 17.25 -1.16
CA SER A 660 -8.81 16.89 -0.26
C SER A 660 -8.49 17.07 1.23
N CYS A 661 -7.28 17.50 1.58
CA CYS A 661 -6.87 17.78 2.96
C CYS A 661 -7.35 19.16 3.41
N SER A 662 -7.80 19.26 4.68
CA SER A 662 -8.32 20.51 5.27
C SER A 662 -7.24 21.43 5.85
N PHE A 663 -5.97 21.08 5.78
CA PHE A 663 -4.86 21.88 6.33
C PHE A 663 -3.85 22.29 5.27
N GLU A 664 -3.16 23.38 5.53
CA GLU A 664 -2.05 23.89 4.73
C GLU A 664 -0.89 24.27 5.66
N VAL A 665 0.31 23.76 5.37
CA VAL A 665 1.53 24.04 6.13
C VAL A 665 2.59 24.59 5.18
N ALA A 666 3.14 25.75 5.48
CA ALA A 666 4.17 26.43 4.67
C ALA A 666 3.80 26.60 3.17
N GLY A 667 2.53 26.92 2.89
CA GLY A 667 2.03 27.13 1.52
C GLY A 667 1.72 25.86 0.74
N GLU A 668 1.80 24.69 1.37
CA GLU A 668 1.44 23.41 0.77
C GLU A 668 0.31 22.73 1.54
N ARG A 669 -0.67 22.19 0.82
CA ARG A 669 -1.76 21.44 1.42
C ARG A 669 -1.29 20.11 1.98
N GLY A 670 -1.80 19.75 3.14
CA GLY A 670 -1.42 18.59 3.94
C GLY A 670 -0.45 18.97 5.06
N ALA A 671 -0.13 17.98 5.90
CA ALA A 671 0.89 18.12 6.92
C ALA A 671 2.30 17.88 6.35
N PHE A 672 3.33 18.36 7.02
CA PHE A 672 4.72 18.23 6.61
C PHE A 672 5.59 17.83 7.79
N LEU A 673 6.35 16.72 7.66
CA LEU A 673 7.30 16.26 8.67
C LEU A 673 8.68 16.86 8.41
N THR A 674 9.29 17.50 9.41
CA THR A 674 10.50 18.29 9.24
C THR A 674 11.77 17.66 9.83
N GLU A 675 11.71 16.92 10.95
CA GLU A 675 12.89 16.46 11.68
C GLU A 675 13.55 15.25 11.02
N HIS A 676 14.67 15.50 10.34
CA HIS A 676 15.42 14.45 9.65
C HIS A 676 16.46 13.78 10.58
N ARG A 677 16.35 12.46 10.75
CA ARG A 677 17.19 11.66 11.67
C ARG A 677 17.98 10.52 11.01
N ARG A 678 17.85 10.33 9.69
CA ARG A 678 18.50 9.21 8.97
C ARG A 678 19.96 9.49 8.65
N CYS A 679 20.23 10.59 7.97
CA CYS A 679 21.57 10.94 7.48
C CYS A 679 22.24 11.96 8.39
N VAL A 680 23.56 11.98 8.40
CA VAL A 680 24.34 13.09 9.00
C VAL A 680 24.11 14.38 8.21
N ASP A 681 24.27 15.52 8.88
CA ASP A 681 23.91 16.83 8.33
C ASP A 681 24.57 17.13 6.96
N PRO A 682 25.86 16.86 6.71
CA PRO A 682 26.46 17.12 5.40
C PRO A 682 25.84 16.34 4.23
N ILE A 683 25.23 15.16 4.50
CA ILE A 683 24.56 14.36 3.47
C ILE A 683 23.22 14.97 3.14
N ILE A 684 22.39 15.28 4.16
CA ILE A 684 21.04 15.80 3.93
C ILE A 684 21.04 17.26 3.47
N ALA A 685 22.06 18.06 3.79
CA ALA A 685 22.14 19.46 3.42
C ALA A 685 21.90 19.70 1.93
N TYR A 686 22.50 18.88 1.06
CA TYR A 686 22.30 19.01 -0.39
C TYR A 686 20.82 18.85 -0.78
N CYS A 687 20.16 17.79 -0.33
CA CYS A 687 18.75 17.60 -0.62
C CYS A 687 17.87 18.68 0.04
N ASN A 688 18.24 19.11 1.25
CA ASN A 688 17.49 20.15 1.94
C ASN A 688 17.54 21.49 1.21
N ASP A 689 18.71 21.90 0.71
CA ASP A 689 18.88 23.16 0.02
C ASP A 689 18.18 23.16 -1.37
N TYR A 690 18.39 22.11 -2.16
CA TYR A 690 17.95 22.06 -3.55
C TYR A 690 16.53 21.52 -3.75
N ILE A 691 16.05 20.64 -2.89
CA ILE A 691 14.76 19.94 -3.06
C ILE A 691 13.75 20.42 -2.03
N TYR A 692 14.13 20.44 -0.76
CA TYR A 692 13.19 20.77 0.32
C TYR A 692 13.24 22.25 0.74
N HIS A 693 14.03 23.08 0.06
CA HIS A 693 14.10 24.54 0.24
C HIS A 693 14.36 24.96 1.68
N GLY A 694 15.25 24.24 2.39
CA GLY A 694 15.61 24.51 3.78
C GLY A 694 14.58 24.09 4.83
N ARG A 695 13.51 23.39 4.45
CA ARG A 695 12.41 23.00 5.35
C ARG A 695 12.77 21.87 6.32
N LEU A 696 13.75 21.04 6.00
CA LEU A 696 14.16 19.95 6.87
C LEU A 696 15.03 20.45 8.03
N LEU A 697 14.79 19.89 9.20
CA LEU A 697 15.56 20.14 10.42
C LEU A 697 16.49 18.95 10.69
N PRO A 698 17.77 19.01 10.31
CA PRO A 698 18.72 17.93 10.58
C PRO A 698 18.88 17.69 12.07
N LYS A 699 18.71 16.44 12.52
CA LYS A 699 18.77 16.02 13.93
C LYS A 699 19.84 14.95 14.20
N LYS A 700 20.51 14.46 13.16
CA LYS A 700 21.57 13.46 13.30
C LYS A 700 22.89 14.06 13.75
N GLY A 701 23.12 15.35 13.46
CA GLY A 701 24.37 16.05 13.72
C GLY A 701 25.53 15.59 12.82
N ASN A 702 26.70 16.17 13.08
CA ASN A 702 27.91 15.92 12.30
C ASN A 702 28.79 14.79 12.86
N LYS A 703 28.41 14.19 13.99
CA LYS A 703 29.22 13.12 14.61
C LYS A 703 29.07 11.83 13.83
N VAL A 704 30.05 11.53 13.00
CA VAL A 704 30.18 10.20 12.39
C VAL A 704 30.77 9.27 13.47
N LYS A 705 30.12 8.14 13.71
CA LYS A 705 30.55 7.14 14.71
C LYS A 705 31.93 6.59 14.39
N TYR A 706 32.33 6.62 13.12
CA TYR A 706 33.61 6.14 12.61
C TYR A 706 34.18 7.16 11.61
N LYS A 707 35.44 7.58 11.85
CA LYS A 707 36.13 8.63 11.05
C LYS A 707 37.00 8.06 9.91
N ALA A 708 36.80 6.82 9.51
CA ALA A 708 37.64 6.21 8.47
C ALA A 708 37.44 6.82 7.08
N LEU A 709 36.22 7.28 6.80
CA LEU A 709 35.86 7.89 5.51
C LEU A 709 35.15 9.23 5.75
N PRO A 710 35.26 10.19 4.83
CA PRO A 710 34.41 11.39 4.85
C PRO A 710 32.94 11.03 4.69
N SER A 711 32.03 11.87 5.18
CA SER A 711 30.57 11.68 5.10
C SER A 711 30.07 11.60 3.66
N LYS A 712 30.79 12.22 2.71
CA LYS A 712 30.54 12.18 1.27
C LYS A 712 31.87 12.34 0.51
N GLY A 713 31.95 11.73 -0.63
CA GLY A 713 33.10 11.84 -1.54
C GLY A 713 32.70 11.39 -2.94
N TYR A 714 33.53 11.65 -3.91
CA TYR A 714 33.34 11.13 -5.27
C TYR A 714 34.67 10.67 -5.86
N VAL A 715 34.58 9.72 -6.78
CA VAL A 715 35.71 9.28 -7.62
C VAL A 715 35.22 9.32 -9.06
N HIS A 716 35.98 10.01 -9.91
CA HIS A 716 35.72 9.99 -11.35
C HIS A 716 36.31 8.74 -11.96
N VAL A 717 35.50 7.96 -12.68
CA VAL A 717 35.91 6.77 -13.40
C VAL A 717 35.56 6.93 -14.88
N ASN A 718 36.57 6.86 -15.75
CA ASN A 718 36.35 6.85 -17.20
C ASN A 718 35.75 5.50 -17.59
N GLY A 719 34.44 5.44 -17.78
CA GLY A 719 33.72 4.23 -18.17
C GLY A 719 32.55 4.53 -19.10
N VAL A 720 32.16 3.54 -19.88
CA VAL A 720 30.98 3.61 -20.76
C VAL A 720 29.90 2.70 -20.21
N SER A 721 28.67 3.23 -20.15
CA SER A 721 27.51 2.44 -19.73
C SER A 721 27.08 1.47 -20.86
N GLU A 722 26.86 0.22 -20.50
CA GLU A 722 26.44 -0.86 -21.39
C GLU A 722 25.06 -1.40 -20.98
N LYS A 723 24.27 -1.90 -21.95
CA LYS A 723 23.03 -2.63 -21.61
C LYS A 723 23.38 -4.04 -21.14
N GLY A 724 23.00 -4.38 -19.93
CA GLY A 724 23.08 -5.74 -19.38
C GLY A 724 22.10 -6.70 -20.05
N GLY A 725 22.31 -8.01 -19.89
CA GLY A 725 21.45 -9.06 -20.47
C GLY A 725 19.99 -9.03 -20.01
N THR A 726 19.68 -8.35 -18.93
CA THR A 726 18.32 -8.16 -18.36
C THR A 726 17.68 -6.84 -18.80
N GLY A 727 18.35 -6.03 -19.65
CA GLY A 727 17.88 -4.71 -20.06
C GLY A 727 18.30 -3.56 -19.12
N SER A 728 18.91 -3.86 -17.97
CA SER A 728 19.49 -2.88 -17.08
C SER A 728 20.77 -2.27 -17.67
N VAL A 729 21.03 -1.00 -17.36
CA VAL A 729 22.28 -0.33 -17.70
C VAL A 729 23.32 -0.62 -16.62
N LEU A 730 24.54 -0.97 -17.01
CA LEU A 730 25.66 -1.22 -16.11
C LEU A 730 26.92 -0.53 -16.63
N ASN A 731 27.81 -0.15 -15.71
CA ASN A 731 29.14 0.38 -16.02
C ASN A 731 30.21 -0.55 -15.42
N LYS A 732 30.84 -1.35 -16.25
CA LYS A 732 31.85 -2.34 -15.80
C LYS A 732 33.10 -1.68 -15.21
N ALA A 733 33.49 -0.52 -15.73
CA ALA A 733 34.65 0.20 -15.21
C ALA A 733 34.42 0.74 -13.80
N GLU A 734 33.24 1.28 -13.53
CA GLU A 734 32.83 1.71 -12.18
C GLU A 734 32.79 0.53 -11.20
N ALA A 735 32.16 -0.58 -11.62
CA ALA A 735 32.09 -1.78 -10.78
C ALA A 735 33.49 -2.33 -10.42
N ALA A 736 34.38 -2.44 -11.42
CA ALA A 736 35.76 -2.87 -11.20
C ALA A 736 36.56 -1.91 -10.30
N SER A 737 36.36 -0.61 -10.47
CA SER A 737 37.01 0.41 -9.63
C SER A 737 36.55 0.31 -8.16
N ILE A 738 35.25 0.11 -7.93
CA ILE A 738 34.68 -0.08 -6.57
C ILE A 738 35.26 -1.35 -5.93
N VAL A 739 35.26 -2.47 -6.66
CA VAL A 739 35.81 -3.75 -6.12
C VAL A 739 37.29 -3.60 -5.77
N SER A 740 38.10 -3.05 -6.67
CA SER A 740 39.54 -2.85 -6.44
C SER A 740 39.81 -1.94 -5.26
N TRP A 741 39.00 -0.87 -5.09
CA TRP A 741 39.10 0.01 -3.92
C TRP A 741 38.73 -0.69 -2.62
N LEU A 742 37.62 -1.46 -2.62
CA LEU A 742 37.19 -2.23 -1.46
C LEU A 742 38.23 -3.28 -1.06
N GLU A 743 38.81 -4.00 -2.01
CA GLU A 743 39.89 -4.99 -1.75
C GLU A 743 41.12 -4.33 -1.09
N LYS A 744 41.51 -3.14 -1.59
CA LYS A 744 42.65 -2.39 -1.05
C LYS A 744 42.40 -1.87 0.35
N GLU A 745 41.21 -1.39 0.64
CA GLU A 745 40.87 -0.74 1.92
C GLU A 745 40.18 -1.70 2.91
N LYS A 746 40.00 -2.97 2.57
CA LYS A 746 39.23 -3.94 3.38
C LYS A 746 39.59 -3.95 4.85
N ASP A 747 40.87 -4.18 5.16
CA ASP A 747 41.34 -4.30 6.53
C ASP A 747 41.21 -2.98 7.34
N ASN A 748 41.32 -1.84 6.65
CA ASN A 748 41.15 -0.53 7.26
C ASN A 748 39.68 -0.27 7.59
N LEU A 749 38.80 -0.61 6.67
CA LEU A 749 37.35 -0.43 6.84
C LEU A 749 36.79 -1.39 7.90
N GLU A 750 37.14 -2.69 7.86
CA GLU A 750 36.71 -3.66 8.87
C GLU A 750 37.16 -3.28 10.29
N ARG A 751 38.40 -2.80 10.44
CA ARG A 751 38.88 -2.26 11.73
C ARG A 751 38.11 -1.03 12.20
N ALA A 752 37.82 -0.12 11.27
CA ALA A 752 37.15 1.14 11.57
C ALA A 752 35.66 0.95 11.90
N TYR A 753 34.99 0.10 11.17
CA TYR A 753 33.53 -0.13 11.29
C TYR A 753 33.19 -1.30 12.21
N LYS A 754 34.15 -2.13 12.58
CA LYS A 754 34.00 -3.33 13.43
C LYS A 754 32.97 -4.33 12.87
N ASP A 755 32.80 -4.35 11.58
CA ASP A 755 31.90 -5.22 10.82
C ASP A 755 32.58 -5.74 9.57
N PRO A 756 32.40 -7.03 9.22
CA PRO A 756 32.93 -7.57 7.97
C PRO A 756 32.26 -6.91 6.75
N ILE A 757 33.05 -6.61 5.72
CA ILE A 757 32.55 -6.00 4.46
C ILE A 757 31.54 -6.91 3.72
N ASN A 758 31.50 -8.20 4.06
CA ASN A 758 30.63 -9.19 3.43
C ASN A 758 29.16 -9.16 3.94
N LYS A 759 28.82 -8.27 4.81
CA LYS A 759 27.48 -7.96 5.24
C LYS A 759 27.01 -6.68 4.59
#